data_0e6da3c0d914e497cf22d4e1c25dfda5
#
_entry.id   0e6da3c0d914e497cf22d4e1c25dfda5
#
_cell.length_a   1.000
_cell.length_b   1.000
_cell.length_c   1.000
_cell.angle_alpha   90.00
_cell.angle_beta   90.00
_cell.angle_gamma   90.00
#
_symmetry.space_group_name_H-M   'P 1'
#
loop_
_entity.id
_entity.type
_entity.pdbx_description
1 polymer ?
#
loop_
_entity_poly.entity_id
_entity_poly.type
_entity_poly.pdbx_seq_one_letter_code
_entity_poly.pdbx_strand_id
1 'polypeptide(L)'
;MTATEPTETATAGTAESTAARTPAEAMAAARDHLLGLQSPEGWWKGELQTNVTMDAEDLLMREFLGIRTADDTREAARWIRSQQAPDGTWANFHDGPPDLSTTVEAYVALRLAGDEPDAPHMRRAAAFVRGEGGIPATRVFTRFWLAMFGQWPWERLPALPPEMVFLPHWFPLNVYDFACWARQTIVPLTVVAAKRPVRPLPFELEELRSGRAVRRRRNAVPGWDEAFAALDRVLRGYERRPLRGLRTAALRRAAEWIIARQEPDGSWGGIQPPWVYSLLALHLLGHGLDHPVVRRGLDGLERFTVRDAKGRRLEACQSPVWDTVLAMNALVDAGLPAGHQALEAAAEWVVGEEVQGPGDWSVRRPGLPPGGWAFEFDNDYYPDTDDTAEAVLALTRVDHPKAEPAIERGVRWMAGMVSKDGGFGAFDADNTRALCRRLPFCDFGEVIDPPSADVTAHVVEALSHRGMADSTLVKRAVVWLLKAQEDDGSWFGRWGANHVYGTGSVVPALVAAGVRPEKPAIRRAVRWLESHQRDDGGWGEDLRSYRDPEWVGHGVSTASQTAWALLALLAAGERGQAVERGVRWLVEHQRPDGTWDEDHFTGTGFPGDFYINYHLYRLVFPLSALGRYVKEIDS
;
A
#
# COMPACT_ATOMS: atom_id res chain seq x y z
N MET A 1 20.45 74.54 8.31
CA MET A 1 21.39 73.49 7.95
C MET A 1 20.53 72.31 7.60
N THR A 2 20.29 72.10 6.32
CA THR A 2 19.44 71.14 5.69
C THR A 2 20.30 69.90 5.38
N ALA A 3 19.94 68.74 5.91
CA ALA A 3 20.55 67.41 5.59
C ALA A 3 19.78 66.79 4.45
N THR A 4 20.46 66.60 3.37
CA THR A 4 20.03 65.86 2.15
C THR A 4 20.05 64.34 2.39
N GLU A 5 18.92 63.67 2.15
CA GLU A 5 18.82 62.22 2.05
C GLU A 5 19.41 61.71 0.72
N PRO A 6 20.07 60.54 0.69
CA PRO A 6 20.50 59.95 -0.55
C PRO A 6 19.38 59.11 -1.15
N THR A 7 19.05 59.36 -2.39
CA THR A 7 18.16 58.60 -3.26
C THR A 7 18.76 57.24 -3.58
N GLU A 8 18.15 56.14 -3.10
CA GLU A 8 18.43 54.79 -3.55
C GLU A 8 17.84 54.56 -4.94
N THR A 9 18.71 54.39 -5.93
CA THR A 9 18.35 53.93 -7.26
C THR A 9 18.04 52.42 -7.20
N ALA A 10 16.75 52.07 -7.29
CA ALA A 10 16.30 50.68 -7.49
C ALA A 10 16.80 50.21 -8.86
N THR A 11 17.78 49.33 -8.85
CA THR A 11 18.12 48.50 -10.00
C THR A 11 16.99 47.50 -10.23
N ALA A 12 16.21 47.71 -11.29
CA ALA A 12 15.29 46.74 -11.82
C ALA A 12 16.08 45.47 -12.23
N GLY A 13 16.01 44.44 -11.40
CA GLY A 13 16.46 43.09 -11.78
C GLY A 13 15.58 42.66 -12.96
N THR A 14 16.19 42.46 -14.10
CA THR A 14 15.62 41.78 -15.23
C THR A 14 15.20 40.37 -14.77
N ALA A 15 13.88 40.13 -14.65
CA ALA A 15 13.33 38.81 -14.57
C ALA A 15 13.78 38.09 -15.84
N GLU A 16 14.73 37.20 -15.75
CA GLU A 16 14.98 36.22 -16.80
C GLU A 16 13.67 35.47 -17.00
N SER A 17 13.07 35.71 -18.16
CA SER A 17 12.00 34.85 -18.71
C SER A 17 12.62 33.47 -18.90
N THR A 18 12.46 32.60 -17.93
CA THR A 18 12.74 31.17 -18.11
C THR A 18 11.80 30.70 -19.21
N ALA A 19 12.35 30.48 -20.42
CA ALA A 19 11.60 29.86 -21.50
C ALA A 19 10.98 28.55 -20.98
N ALA A 20 9.69 28.34 -21.25
CA ALA A 20 9.02 27.10 -20.84
C ALA A 20 9.77 25.90 -21.41
N ARG A 21 10.07 24.92 -20.58
CA ARG A 21 10.72 23.66 -21.01
C ARG A 21 9.92 23.00 -22.13
N THR A 22 10.60 22.36 -23.05
CA THR A 22 9.99 21.42 -24.00
C THR A 22 9.75 20.07 -23.29
N PRO A 23 8.86 19.20 -23.82
CA PRO A 23 8.69 17.84 -23.29
C PRO A 23 9.99 17.03 -23.23
N ALA A 24 10.87 17.19 -24.24
CA ALA A 24 12.17 16.52 -24.26
C ALA A 24 13.12 17.03 -23.16
N GLU A 25 13.13 18.33 -22.89
CA GLU A 25 13.92 18.90 -21.79
C GLU A 25 13.37 18.49 -20.42
N ALA A 26 12.05 18.42 -20.26
CA ALA A 26 11.42 17.95 -19.03
C ALA A 26 11.72 16.46 -18.80
N MET A 27 11.62 15.62 -19.83
CA MET A 27 12.02 14.22 -19.80
C MET A 27 13.49 14.05 -19.39
N ALA A 28 14.40 14.83 -20.01
CA ALA A 28 15.83 14.76 -19.68
C ALA A 28 16.10 15.14 -18.21
N ALA A 29 15.47 16.21 -17.72
CA ALA A 29 15.63 16.64 -16.33
C ALA A 29 15.12 15.57 -15.35
N ALA A 30 13.97 14.95 -15.62
CA ALA A 30 13.42 13.87 -14.79
C ALA A 30 14.31 12.61 -14.82
N ARG A 31 14.81 12.23 -15.99
CA ARG A 31 15.75 11.12 -16.15
C ARG A 31 17.02 11.34 -15.34
N ASP A 32 17.63 12.51 -15.45
CA ASP A 32 18.88 12.83 -14.77
C ASP A 32 18.68 12.89 -13.25
N HIS A 33 17.51 13.38 -12.80
CA HIS A 33 17.12 13.33 -11.38
C HIS A 33 16.98 11.88 -10.90
N LEU A 34 16.26 11.02 -11.62
CA LEU A 34 16.06 9.61 -11.26
C LEU A 34 17.40 8.86 -11.21
N LEU A 35 18.29 9.07 -12.17
CA LEU A 35 19.65 8.49 -12.15
C LEU A 35 20.43 8.91 -10.91
N GLY A 36 20.26 10.15 -10.46
CA GLY A 36 20.91 10.67 -9.23
C GLY A 36 20.39 10.05 -7.94
N LEU A 37 19.23 9.40 -7.95
CA LEU A 37 18.62 8.73 -6.79
C LEU A 37 19.03 7.25 -6.67
N GLN A 38 19.72 6.68 -7.66
CA GLN A 38 20.14 5.27 -7.61
C GLN A 38 21.10 5.02 -6.46
N SER A 39 20.83 3.97 -5.69
CA SER A 39 21.75 3.52 -4.64
C SER A 39 23.06 2.98 -5.23
N PRO A 40 24.15 2.99 -4.48
CA PRO A 40 25.40 2.35 -4.91
C PRO A 40 25.27 0.86 -5.22
N GLU A 41 24.28 0.19 -4.62
CA GLU A 41 23.97 -1.22 -4.81
C GLU A 41 23.13 -1.48 -6.07
N GLY A 42 22.60 -0.43 -6.73
CA GLY A 42 21.89 -0.51 -8.01
C GLY A 42 20.38 -0.32 -7.92
N TRP A 43 19.77 -0.32 -6.74
CA TRP A 43 18.32 -0.18 -6.56
C TRP A 43 17.87 1.28 -6.41
N TRP A 44 16.55 1.50 -6.53
CA TRP A 44 15.84 2.73 -6.15
C TRP A 44 14.81 2.43 -5.08
N LYS A 45 14.60 3.38 -4.19
CA LYS A 45 13.54 3.33 -3.18
C LYS A 45 13.04 4.72 -2.84
N GLY A 46 11.75 4.94 -2.97
CA GLY A 46 11.04 6.10 -2.43
C GLY A 46 10.60 5.87 -0.98
N GLU A 47 10.17 6.93 -0.30
CA GLU A 47 9.45 6.79 0.96
C GLU A 47 7.99 6.36 0.67
N LEU A 48 7.48 5.42 1.46
CA LEU A 48 6.08 5.02 1.47
C LEU A 48 5.38 5.67 2.66
N GLN A 49 4.94 6.92 2.47
CA GLN A 49 4.28 7.69 3.51
C GLN A 49 2.84 7.21 3.71
N THR A 50 2.45 7.06 4.98
CA THR A 50 1.10 6.63 5.37
C THR A 50 0.50 7.58 6.39
N ASN A 51 -0.69 7.24 6.90
CA ASN A 51 -1.29 7.99 7.99
C ASN A 51 -0.61 7.69 9.34
N VAL A 52 -0.92 8.49 10.35
CA VAL A 52 -0.27 8.47 11.67
C VAL A 52 -0.56 7.23 12.53
N THR A 53 -1.39 6.29 12.08
CA THR A 53 -1.67 5.07 12.88
C THR A 53 -0.42 4.22 13.04
N MET A 54 0.46 4.18 12.03
CA MET A 54 1.74 3.46 12.13
C MET A 54 2.61 4.00 13.26
N ASP A 55 2.68 5.32 13.39
CA ASP A 55 3.46 6.01 14.41
C ASP A 55 2.84 5.86 15.81
N ALA A 56 1.51 5.97 15.88
CA ALA A 56 0.77 5.80 17.13
C ALA A 56 0.90 4.38 17.66
N GLU A 57 0.71 3.37 16.81
CA GLU A 57 0.83 1.96 17.19
C GLU A 57 2.26 1.56 17.55
N ASP A 58 3.29 2.13 16.91
CA ASP A 58 4.68 1.93 17.32
C ASP A 58 4.94 2.48 18.74
N LEU A 59 4.46 3.68 19.04
CA LEU A 59 4.56 4.22 20.40
C LEU A 59 3.81 3.38 21.43
N LEU A 60 2.61 2.88 21.09
CA LEU A 60 1.82 1.99 21.95
C LEU A 60 2.54 0.65 22.16
N MET A 61 3.12 0.05 21.12
CA MET A 61 3.91 -1.18 21.25
C MET A 61 5.12 -0.95 22.14
N ARG A 62 5.88 0.12 21.92
CA ARG A 62 7.06 0.45 22.74
C ARG A 62 6.68 0.70 24.21
N GLU A 63 5.57 1.37 24.45
CA GLU A 63 5.03 1.55 25.82
C GLU A 63 4.66 0.20 26.44
N PHE A 64 3.95 -0.66 25.69
CA PHE A 64 3.57 -1.99 26.16
C PHE A 64 4.80 -2.87 26.48
N LEU A 65 5.84 -2.84 25.66
CA LEU A 65 7.07 -3.59 25.88
C LEU A 65 8.00 -2.95 26.93
N GLY A 66 7.75 -1.71 27.33
CA GLY A 66 8.59 -0.97 28.29
C GLY A 66 9.91 -0.45 27.73
N ILE A 67 9.96 -0.22 26.42
CA ILE A 67 11.15 0.25 25.69
C ILE A 67 10.96 1.64 25.08
N ARG A 68 9.84 2.31 25.34
CA ARG A 68 9.57 3.66 24.84
C ARG A 68 10.57 4.66 25.45
N THR A 69 11.21 5.44 24.60
CA THR A 69 12.11 6.52 25.02
C THR A 69 11.42 7.89 24.97
N ALA A 70 11.93 8.85 25.74
CA ALA A 70 11.42 10.23 25.72
C ALA A 70 11.71 10.93 24.38
N ASP A 71 12.84 10.61 23.75
CA ASP A 71 13.28 11.22 22.49
C ASP A 71 12.41 10.72 21.33
N ASP A 72 12.26 9.41 21.15
CA ASP A 72 11.37 8.83 20.13
C ASP A 72 9.94 9.34 20.29
N THR A 73 9.45 9.41 21.53
CA THR A 73 8.10 9.92 21.83
C THR A 73 7.93 11.37 21.38
N ARG A 74 8.93 12.22 21.67
CA ARG A 74 8.88 13.64 21.33
C ARG A 74 8.91 13.86 19.81
N GLU A 75 9.75 13.10 19.10
CA GLU A 75 9.87 13.19 17.64
C GLU A 75 8.64 12.63 16.93
N ALA A 76 8.11 11.49 17.34
CA ALA A 76 6.88 10.93 16.79
C ALA A 76 5.66 11.83 17.07
N ALA A 77 5.56 12.40 18.28
CA ALA A 77 4.51 13.36 18.59
C ALA A 77 4.59 14.65 17.78
N ARG A 78 5.81 15.10 17.40
CA ARG A 78 5.98 16.23 16.46
C ARG A 78 5.37 15.91 15.12
N TRP A 79 5.66 14.75 14.56
CA TRP A 79 5.08 14.28 13.30
C TRP A 79 3.56 14.15 13.41
N ILE A 80 3.05 13.44 14.40
CA ILE A 80 1.60 13.23 14.59
C ILE A 80 0.86 14.57 14.68
N ARG A 81 1.37 15.57 15.43
CA ARG A 81 0.78 16.90 15.51
C ARG A 81 0.81 17.63 14.18
N SER A 82 1.85 17.47 13.38
CA SER A 82 1.96 18.14 12.06
C SER A 82 0.93 17.63 11.06
N GLN A 83 0.38 16.44 11.27
CA GLN A 83 -0.65 15.82 10.43
C GLN A 83 -2.08 16.10 10.93
N GLN A 84 -2.23 16.85 12.04
CA GLN A 84 -3.54 17.16 12.58
C GLN A 84 -4.24 18.24 11.75
N ALA A 85 -5.46 17.97 11.30
CA ALA A 85 -6.28 18.93 10.60
C ALA A 85 -6.72 20.12 11.52
N PRO A 86 -7.08 21.28 10.96
CA PRO A 86 -7.50 22.45 11.75
C PRO A 86 -8.69 22.18 12.70
N ASP A 87 -9.56 21.26 12.35
CA ASP A 87 -10.69 20.81 13.19
C ASP A 87 -10.28 19.89 14.34
N GLY A 88 -9.01 19.51 14.40
CA GLY A 88 -8.45 18.65 15.45
C GLY A 88 -8.47 17.17 15.14
N THR A 89 -8.86 16.75 13.95
CA THR A 89 -8.95 15.36 13.52
C THR A 89 -7.72 14.88 12.75
N TRP A 90 -7.64 13.58 12.48
CA TRP A 90 -6.69 13.00 11.54
C TRP A 90 -7.46 12.17 10.49
N ALA A 91 -6.98 12.23 9.26
CA ALA A 91 -7.50 11.49 8.13
C ALA A 91 -6.61 10.28 7.79
N ASN A 92 -7.11 9.39 6.93
CA ASN A 92 -6.35 8.26 6.42
C ASN A 92 -5.43 8.61 5.24
N PHE A 93 -5.57 9.80 4.66
CA PHE A 93 -4.77 10.33 3.56
C PHE A 93 -4.83 11.85 3.54
N HIS A 94 -3.90 12.48 2.82
CA HIS A 94 -3.83 13.95 2.69
C HIS A 94 -5.15 14.53 2.16
N ASP A 95 -5.68 15.55 2.83
CA ASP A 95 -6.97 16.20 2.55
C ASP A 95 -8.19 15.27 2.57
N GLY A 96 -8.03 14.07 3.15
CA GLY A 96 -9.11 13.13 3.33
C GLY A 96 -10.11 13.53 4.42
N PRO A 97 -11.28 12.86 4.46
CA PRO A 97 -12.24 13.09 5.52
C PRO A 97 -11.69 12.61 6.88
N PRO A 98 -12.15 13.21 7.98
CA PRO A 98 -11.80 12.77 9.33
C PRO A 98 -12.07 11.28 9.54
N ASP A 99 -11.08 10.54 10.08
CA ASP A 99 -11.24 9.14 10.46
C ASP A 99 -11.26 8.99 11.98
N LEU A 100 -12.30 8.32 12.48
CA LEU A 100 -12.51 8.15 13.92
C LEU A 100 -11.39 7.35 14.58
N SER A 101 -11.00 6.22 13.98
CA SER A 101 -10.03 5.31 14.56
C SER A 101 -8.62 5.90 14.54
N THR A 102 -8.23 6.50 13.42
CA THR A 102 -6.97 7.24 13.28
C THR A 102 -6.89 8.39 14.29
N THR A 103 -8.00 9.13 14.47
CA THR A 103 -8.06 10.22 15.45
C THR A 103 -7.92 9.69 16.89
N VAL A 104 -8.53 8.56 17.25
CA VAL A 104 -8.39 7.97 18.59
C VAL A 104 -6.96 7.49 18.83
N GLU A 105 -6.34 6.80 17.89
CA GLU A 105 -4.97 6.30 18.02
C GLU A 105 -3.95 7.43 18.14
N ALA A 106 -4.05 8.46 17.27
CA ALA A 106 -3.24 9.67 17.37
C ALA A 106 -3.43 10.40 18.69
N TYR A 107 -4.69 10.52 19.16
CA TYR A 107 -5.00 11.11 20.46
C TYR A 107 -4.30 10.40 21.62
N VAL A 108 -4.37 9.06 21.67
CA VAL A 108 -3.73 8.27 22.72
C VAL A 108 -2.20 8.40 22.67
N ALA A 109 -1.62 8.39 21.50
CA ALA A 109 -0.18 8.60 21.32
C ALA A 109 0.27 10.00 21.81
N LEU A 110 -0.51 11.04 21.53
CA LEU A 110 -0.22 12.39 22.04
C LEU A 110 -0.40 12.49 23.56
N ARG A 111 -1.39 11.79 24.15
CA ARG A 111 -1.52 11.68 25.61
C ARG A 111 -0.28 11.01 26.24
N LEU A 112 0.28 9.97 25.59
CA LEU A 112 1.55 9.36 26.00
C LEU A 112 2.74 10.32 25.88
N ALA A 113 2.69 11.26 24.95
CA ALA A 113 3.70 12.31 24.78
C ALA A 113 3.55 13.47 25.78
N GLY A 114 2.50 13.47 26.60
CA GLY A 114 2.25 14.47 27.63
C GLY A 114 1.30 15.59 27.21
N ASP A 115 0.57 15.45 26.09
CA ASP A 115 -0.44 16.43 25.72
C ASP A 115 -1.64 16.35 26.67
N GLU A 116 -1.98 17.48 27.29
CA GLU A 116 -3.09 17.53 28.25
C GLU A 116 -4.46 17.48 27.53
N PRO A 117 -5.47 16.80 28.10
CA PRO A 117 -6.76 16.62 27.45
C PRO A 117 -7.52 17.93 27.23
N ASP A 118 -7.20 18.97 27.97
CA ASP A 118 -7.80 20.30 27.86
C ASP A 118 -7.03 21.25 26.92
N ALA A 119 -5.91 20.82 26.34
CA ALA A 119 -5.23 21.54 25.28
C ALA A 119 -6.18 21.77 24.08
N PRO A 120 -6.17 22.95 23.43
CA PRO A 120 -7.16 23.28 22.40
C PRO A 120 -7.27 22.25 21.26
N HIS A 121 -6.16 21.71 20.79
CA HIS A 121 -6.13 20.69 19.74
C HIS A 121 -6.68 19.34 20.22
N MET A 122 -6.38 18.92 21.46
CA MET A 122 -6.88 17.71 22.07
C MET A 122 -8.39 17.78 22.34
N ARG A 123 -8.89 18.95 22.81
CA ARG A 123 -10.33 19.15 23.01
C ARG A 123 -11.12 19.04 21.72
N ARG A 124 -10.61 19.58 20.60
CA ARG A 124 -11.27 19.44 19.28
C ARG A 124 -11.32 17.96 18.87
N ALA A 125 -10.23 17.25 18.95
CA ALA A 125 -10.18 15.80 18.68
C ALA A 125 -11.18 15.00 19.53
N ALA A 126 -11.19 15.24 20.85
CA ALA A 126 -12.11 14.56 21.76
C ALA A 126 -13.59 14.92 21.48
N ALA A 127 -13.87 16.16 21.05
CA ALA A 127 -15.24 16.55 20.66
C ALA A 127 -15.71 15.80 19.42
N PHE A 128 -14.87 15.68 18.40
CA PHE A 128 -15.13 14.88 17.20
C PHE A 128 -15.38 13.41 17.58
N VAL A 129 -14.47 12.81 18.33
CA VAL A 129 -14.59 11.40 18.76
C VAL A 129 -15.92 11.14 19.46
N ARG A 130 -16.34 12.02 20.39
CA ARG A 130 -17.64 11.89 21.07
C ARG A 130 -18.82 12.05 20.11
N GLY A 131 -18.70 12.96 19.13
CA GLY A 131 -19.71 13.18 18.10
C GLY A 131 -19.97 11.94 17.25
N GLU A 132 -18.91 11.22 16.90
CA GLU A 132 -18.93 10.00 16.08
C GLU A 132 -19.24 8.71 16.89
N GLY A 133 -19.58 8.81 18.15
CA GLY A 133 -19.99 7.67 18.98
C GLY A 133 -18.93 7.19 19.97
N GLY A 134 -17.76 7.81 20.00
CA GLY A 134 -16.67 7.49 20.93
C GLY A 134 -15.94 6.18 20.59
N ILE A 135 -15.17 5.69 21.56
CA ILE A 135 -14.39 4.44 21.45
C ILE A 135 -15.22 3.25 20.91
N PRO A 136 -16.50 3.04 21.31
CA PRO A 136 -17.28 1.91 20.80
C PRO A 136 -17.47 1.88 19.27
N ALA A 137 -17.34 3.00 18.58
CA ALA A 137 -17.52 3.12 17.14
C ALA A 137 -16.22 2.95 16.34
N THR A 138 -15.06 2.85 16.99
CA THR A 138 -13.76 2.63 16.32
C THR A 138 -13.66 1.23 15.73
N ARG A 139 -12.67 1.05 14.84
CA ARG A 139 -12.30 -0.27 14.27
C ARG A 139 -11.90 -1.26 15.36
N VAL A 140 -12.00 -2.55 15.06
CA VAL A 140 -11.63 -3.62 16.00
C VAL A 140 -10.17 -3.49 16.45
N PHE A 141 -9.24 -3.14 15.55
CA PHE A 141 -7.81 -3.00 15.89
C PHE A 141 -7.57 -1.89 16.92
N THR A 142 -8.13 -0.72 16.75
CA THR A 142 -8.07 0.37 17.74
C THR A 142 -8.57 -0.11 19.11
N ARG A 143 -9.67 -0.89 19.13
CA ARG A 143 -10.21 -1.46 20.38
C ARG A 143 -9.33 -2.56 20.97
N PHE A 144 -8.56 -3.33 20.16
CA PHE A 144 -7.54 -4.25 20.66
C PHE A 144 -6.43 -3.49 21.39
N TRP A 145 -5.90 -2.42 20.78
CA TRP A 145 -4.92 -1.55 21.42
C TRP A 145 -5.45 -1.02 22.77
N LEU A 146 -6.64 -0.45 22.77
CA LEU A 146 -7.26 0.07 23.98
C LEU A 146 -7.51 -1.00 25.03
N ALA A 147 -7.83 -2.24 24.64
CA ALA A 147 -7.99 -3.35 25.58
C ALA A 147 -6.67 -3.76 26.23
N MET A 148 -5.56 -3.76 25.49
CA MET A 148 -4.23 -4.02 26.04
C MET A 148 -3.81 -3.00 27.11
N PHE A 149 -4.38 -1.80 27.04
CA PHE A 149 -4.14 -0.74 28.04
C PHE A 149 -5.27 -0.55 29.05
N GLY A 150 -6.26 -1.45 29.10
CA GLY A 150 -7.36 -1.41 30.06
C GLY A 150 -8.46 -0.39 29.76
N GLN A 151 -8.39 0.31 28.62
CA GLN A 151 -9.36 1.34 28.22
C GLN A 151 -10.58 0.77 27.49
N TRP A 152 -10.55 -0.53 27.14
CA TRP A 152 -11.66 -1.28 26.54
C TRP A 152 -11.74 -2.69 27.13
N PRO A 153 -12.95 -3.22 27.48
CA PRO A 153 -13.08 -4.56 28.04
C PRO A 153 -12.86 -5.65 26.98
N TRP A 154 -12.00 -6.60 27.27
CA TRP A 154 -11.69 -7.75 26.40
C TRP A 154 -12.93 -8.56 26.01
N GLU A 155 -13.93 -8.63 26.87
CA GLU A 155 -15.19 -9.34 26.65
C GLU A 155 -16.03 -8.73 25.52
N ARG A 156 -15.77 -7.48 25.14
CA ARG A 156 -16.47 -6.78 24.06
C ARG A 156 -15.78 -6.92 22.70
N LEU A 157 -14.57 -7.48 22.65
CA LEU A 157 -13.88 -7.80 21.41
C LEU A 157 -14.45 -9.09 20.81
N PRO A 158 -14.38 -9.28 19.49
CA PRO A 158 -14.71 -10.54 18.84
C PRO A 158 -13.84 -11.68 19.37
N ALA A 159 -14.39 -12.91 19.44
CA ALA A 159 -13.63 -14.08 19.82
C ALA A 159 -12.67 -14.45 18.67
N LEU A 160 -11.40 -14.65 19.00
CA LEU A 160 -10.34 -15.01 18.05
C LEU A 160 -9.47 -16.13 18.65
N PRO A 161 -9.93 -17.39 18.64
CA PRO A 161 -9.25 -18.49 19.31
C PRO A 161 -7.99 -18.92 18.52
N PRO A 162 -6.83 -19.12 19.20
CA PRO A 162 -5.61 -19.59 18.56
C PRO A 162 -5.73 -21.00 17.98
N GLU A 163 -6.72 -21.77 18.37
CA GLU A 163 -7.00 -23.11 17.84
C GLU A 163 -7.32 -23.11 16.34
N MET A 164 -7.65 -21.97 15.76
CA MET A 164 -7.82 -21.86 14.29
C MET A 164 -6.55 -22.23 13.52
N VAL A 165 -5.37 -22.16 14.12
CA VAL A 165 -4.10 -22.57 13.51
C VAL A 165 -4.06 -24.06 13.14
N PHE A 166 -4.92 -24.88 13.74
CA PHE A 166 -5.05 -26.31 13.43
C PHE A 166 -6.04 -26.62 12.31
N LEU A 167 -6.80 -25.64 11.82
CA LEU A 167 -7.73 -25.87 10.72
C LEU A 167 -6.93 -26.21 9.46
N PRO A 168 -7.18 -27.36 8.81
CA PRO A 168 -6.48 -27.70 7.60
C PRO A 168 -6.91 -26.79 6.44
N HIS A 169 -6.04 -26.61 5.46
CA HIS A 169 -6.24 -25.67 4.34
C HIS A 169 -7.52 -25.89 3.50
N TRP A 170 -8.12 -27.05 3.56
CA TRP A 170 -9.40 -27.36 2.89
C TRP A 170 -10.63 -27.00 3.73
N PHE A 171 -10.47 -26.78 5.05
CA PHE A 171 -11.58 -26.44 5.93
C PHE A 171 -11.92 -24.95 5.79
N PRO A 172 -13.22 -24.56 5.80
CA PRO A 172 -13.61 -23.15 5.74
C PRO A 172 -13.05 -22.32 6.90
N LEU A 173 -12.68 -21.07 6.61
CA LEU A 173 -12.12 -20.10 7.58
C LEU A 173 -10.77 -20.58 8.19
N ASN A 174 -10.03 -21.40 7.47
CA ASN A 174 -8.65 -21.70 7.82
C ASN A 174 -7.74 -20.47 7.56
N VAL A 175 -6.53 -20.49 8.09
CA VAL A 175 -5.58 -19.37 7.97
C VAL A 175 -5.30 -18.98 6.52
N TYR A 176 -5.29 -19.94 5.57
CA TYR A 176 -5.02 -19.70 4.15
C TYR A 176 -6.24 -19.30 3.33
N ASP A 177 -7.41 -19.10 3.96
CA ASP A 177 -8.54 -18.43 3.33
C ASP A 177 -8.40 -16.89 3.41
N PHE A 178 -7.50 -16.42 4.26
CA PHE A 178 -7.13 -15.01 4.38
C PHE A 178 -5.90 -14.72 3.52
N ALA A 179 -5.83 -13.50 2.97
CA ALA A 179 -4.66 -13.02 2.26
C ALA A 179 -3.40 -13.00 3.15
N CYS A 180 -2.22 -12.95 2.56
CA CYS A 180 -0.94 -13.04 3.28
C CYS A 180 -0.82 -12.02 4.41
N TRP A 181 -1.12 -10.74 4.16
CA TRP A 181 -1.10 -9.66 5.15
C TRP A 181 -2.09 -9.89 6.30
N ALA A 182 -3.28 -10.41 5.99
CA ALA A 182 -4.31 -10.69 6.98
C ALA A 182 -3.93 -11.89 7.86
N ARG A 183 -3.47 -13.01 7.27
CA ARG A 183 -3.09 -14.20 8.06
C ARG A 183 -1.89 -13.94 8.96
N GLN A 184 -0.93 -13.15 8.52
CA GLN A 184 0.23 -12.77 9.32
C GLN A 184 -0.12 -11.84 10.48
N THR A 185 -1.19 -11.08 10.37
CA THR A 185 -1.74 -10.27 11.47
C THR A 185 -2.64 -11.09 12.39
N ILE A 186 -3.52 -11.93 11.81
CA ILE A 186 -4.51 -12.72 12.56
C ILE A 186 -3.83 -13.74 13.47
N VAL A 187 -2.82 -14.48 12.99
CA VAL A 187 -2.18 -15.52 13.81
C VAL A 187 -1.57 -14.96 15.09
N PRO A 188 -0.71 -13.93 15.08
CA PRO A 188 -0.22 -13.34 16.33
C PRO A 188 -1.33 -12.69 17.15
N LEU A 189 -2.33 -12.08 16.53
CA LEU A 189 -3.45 -11.46 17.26
C LEU A 189 -4.28 -12.50 18.03
N THR A 190 -4.38 -13.75 17.54
CA THR A 190 -5.01 -14.84 18.32
C THR A 190 -4.31 -15.11 19.65
N VAL A 191 -2.98 -14.96 19.68
CA VAL A 191 -2.18 -15.09 20.91
C VAL A 191 -2.49 -13.95 21.85
N VAL A 192 -2.48 -12.71 21.37
CA VAL A 192 -2.83 -11.52 22.16
C VAL A 192 -4.24 -11.65 22.74
N ALA A 193 -5.22 -12.04 21.91
CA ALA A 193 -6.61 -12.25 22.31
C ALA A 193 -6.77 -13.36 23.37
N ALA A 194 -5.99 -14.44 23.29
CA ALA A 194 -6.02 -15.53 24.24
C ALA A 194 -5.36 -15.17 25.60
N LYS A 195 -4.32 -14.32 25.56
CA LYS A 195 -3.57 -13.87 26.75
C LYS A 195 -4.26 -12.72 27.47
N ARG A 196 -5.03 -11.89 26.77
CA ARG A 196 -5.75 -10.72 27.31
C ARG A 196 -4.88 -9.85 28.22
N PRO A 197 -3.71 -9.39 27.76
CA PRO A 197 -2.83 -8.62 28.59
C PRO A 197 -3.46 -7.28 28.94
N VAL A 198 -3.14 -6.76 30.14
CA VAL A 198 -3.50 -5.39 30.53
C VAL A 198 -2.29 -4.72 31.15
N ARG A 199 -1.83 -3.64 30.52
CA ARG A 199 -0.82 -2.73 31.05
C ARG A 199 -1.42 -1.33 31.11
N PRO A 200 -1.91 -0.87 32.27
CA PRO A 200 -2.62 0.40 32.36
C PRO A 200 -1.77 1.58 31.89
N LEU A 201 -2.38 2.51 31.16
CA LEU A 201 -1.80 3.81 30.88
C LEU A 201 -1.73 4.67 32.17
N PRO A 202 -0.84 5.66 32.22
CA PRO A 202 -0.79 6.59 33.36
C PRO A 202 -1.97 7.59 33.41
N PHE A 203 -2.94 7.45 32.54
CA PHE A 203 -4.14 8.28 32.42
C PHE A 203 -5.34 7.46 31.93
N GLU A 204 -6.54 8.00 32.17
CA GLU A 204 -7.79 7.48 31.62
C GLU A 204 -8.22 8.28 30.38
N LEU A 205 -9.13 7.71 29.58
CA LEU A 205 -9.67 8.33 28.35
C LEU A 205 -11.17 8.67 28.51
N GLU A 206 -11.56 9.19 29.68
CA GLU A 206 -12.96 9.56 30.00
C GLU A 206 -13.49 10.59 29.01
N GLU A 207 -12.62 11.51 28.58
CA GLU A 207 -12.94 12.57 27.63
C GLU A 207 -13.32 12.09 26.24
N LEU A 208 -13.02 10.82 25.88
CA LEU A 208 -13.43 10.20 24.61
C LEU A 208 -14.74 9.41 24.70
N ARG A 209 -15.35 9.29 25.88
CA ARG A 209 -16.60 8.55 26.06
C ARG A 209 -17.81 9.36 25.62
N SER A 210 -18.62 8.82 24.72
CA SER A 210 -19.76 9.53 24.13
C SER A 210 -21.05 9.47 24.97
N GLY A 211 -21.16 8.56 25.92
CA GLY A 211 -22.43 8.31 26.65
C GLY A 211 -23.60 7.82 25.77
N ARG A 212 -23.43 7.74 24.46
CA ARG A 212 -24.46 7.27 23.50
C ARG A 212 -24.26 5.80 23.17
N ALA A 213 -25.35 5.03 23.11
CA ALA A 213 -25.29 3.67 22.58
C ALA A 213 -25.05 3.72 21.07
N VAL A 214 -23.96 3.11 20.61
CA VAL A 214 -23.63 3.01 19.18
C VAL A 214 -24.65 2.08 18.52
N ARG A 215 -25.44 2.59 17.57
CA ARG A 215 -26.19 1.75 16.63
C ARG A 215 -25.17 1.12 15.69
N ARG A 216 -24.90 -0.19 15.84
CA ARG A 216 -24.17 -0.94 14.81
C ARG A 216 -24.86 -0.73 13.46
N ARG A 217 -24.15 -0.21 12.46
CA ARG A 217 -24.59 -0.34 11.07
C ARG A 217 -24.69 -1.84 10.78
N ARG A 218 -25.91 -2.35 10.70
CA ARG A 218 -26.16 -3.68 10.17
C ARG A 218 -25.97 -3.59 8.66
N ASN A 219 -24.89 -4.11 8.13
CA ASN A 219 -24.81 -4.51 6.74
C ASN A 219 -25.65 -5.80 6.64
N ALA A 220 -26.96 -5.63 6.53
CA ALA A 220 -27.88 -6.73 6.65
C ALA A 220 -27.98 -7.51 5.34
N VAL A 221 -27.25 -8.63 5.26
CA VAL A 221 -27.73 -9.76 4.44
C VAL A 221 -28.46 -10.68 5.43
N PRO A 222 -29.77 -10.86 5.31
CA PRO A 222 -30.54 -11.70 6.23
C PRO A 222 -29.96 -13.11 6.32
N GLY A 223 -29.75 -13.60 7.54
CA GLY A 223 -29.33 -14.97 7.84
C GLY A 223 -27.83 -15.16 8.17
N TRP A 224 -26.90 -14.43 7.57
CA TRP A 224 -25.47 -14.60 7.85
C TRP A 224 -25.00 -13.85 9.11
N ASP A 225 -25.51 -12.66 9.36
CA ASP A 225 -25.22 -11.90 10.57
C ASP A 225 -25.67 -12.65 11.83
N GLU A 226 -26.77 -13.37 11.74
CA GLU A 226 -27.31 -14.21 12.82
C GLU A 226 -26.44 -15.46 13.02
N ALA A 227 -25.97 -16.08 11.93
CA ALA A 227 -25.08 -17.24 11.99
C ALA A 227 -23.72 -16.87 12.59
N PHE A 228 -23.13 -15.73 12.18
CA PHE A 228 -21.88 -15.25 12.78
C PHE A 228 -22.03 -14.79 14.22
N ALA A 229 -23.16 -14.15 14.58
CA ALA A 229 -23.46 -13.83 15.96
C ALA A 229 -23.64 -15.08 16.83
N ALA A 230 -24.19 -16.17 16.26
CA ALA A 230 -24.27 -17.45 16.94
C ALA A 230 -22.91 -18.10 17.08
N LEU A 231 -22.07 -18.09 16.04
CA LEU A 231 -20.69 -18.58 16.08
C LEU A 231 -19.86 -17.80 17.13
N ASP A 232 -19.91 -16.48 17.11
CA ASP A 232 -19.21 -15.64 18.11
C ASP A 232 -19.65 -15.97 19.56
N ARG A 233 -20.96 -16.23 19.77
CA ARG A 233 -21.46 -16.66 21.09
C ARG A 233 -20.90 -18.02 21.51
N VAL A 234 -20.81 -18.98 20.60
CA VAL A 234 -20.21 -20.29 20.86
C VAL A 234 -18.72 -20.15 21.17
N LEU A 235 -17.99 -19.40 20.34
CA LEU A 235 -16.57 -19.14 20.53
C LEU A 235 -16.29 -18.40 21.85
N ARG A 236 -17.10 -17.40 22.23
CA ARG A 236 -16.99 -16.74 23.55
C ARG A 236 -17.30 -17.71 24.70
N GLY A 237 -18.23 -18.65 24.49
CA GLY A 237 -18.48 -19.73 25.46
C GLY A 237 -17.24 -20.60 25.66
N TYR A 238 -16.59 -20.97 24.57
CA TYR A 238 -15.32 -21.71 24.58
C TYR A 238 -14.19 -20.90 25.22
N GLU A 239 -14.03 -19.63 24.89
CA GLU A 239 -13.01 -18.72 25.44
C GLU A 239 -13.09 -18.56 26.98
N ARG A 240 -14.28 -18.70 27.55
CA ARG A 240 -14.46 -18.68 29.02
C ARG A 240 -13.90 -19.92 29.72
N ARG A 241 -13.90 -21.07 29.04
CA ARG A 241 -13.42 -22.36 29.58
C ARG A 241 -12.76 -23.18 28.44
N PRO A 242 -11.60 -22.74 27.92
CA PRO A 242 -10.94 -23.46 26.86
C PRO A 242 -10.39 -24.81 27.32
N LEU A 243 -10.30 -25.75 26.40
CA LEU A 243 -9.62 -27.04 26.65
C LEU A 243 -8.11 -26.76 26.83
N ARG A 244 -7.63 -26.81 28.06
CA ARG A 244 -6.26 -26.38 28.45
C ARG A 244 -5.17 -27.01 27.57
N GLY A 245 -5.23 -28.32 27.32
CA GLY A 245 -4.23 -29.01 26.51
C GLY A 245 -4.23 -28.52 25.05
N LEU A 246 -5.41 -28.35 24.45
CA LEU A 246 -5.56 -27.85 23.09
C LEU A 246 -5.09 -26.40 22.96
N ARG A 247 -5.50 -25.52 23.92
CA ARG A 247 -5.07 -24.13 23.99
C ARG A 247 -3.54 -24.01 24.08
N THR A 248 -2.90 -24.80 24.96
CA THR A 248 -1.44 -24.79 25.09
C THR A 248 -0.76 -25.24 23.79
N ALA A 249 -1.27 -26.27 23.15
CA ALA A 249 -0.75 -26.75 21.86
C ALA A 249 -0.94 -25.70 20.76
N ALA A 250 -2.11 -25.02 20.72
CA ALA A 250 -2.39 -23.95 19.75
C ALA A 250 -1.45 -22.75 19.91
N LEU A 251 -1.24 -22.29 21.14
CA LEU A 251 -0.31 -21.18 21.42
C LEU A 251 1.13 -21.54 21.03
N ARG A 252 1.57 -22.79 21.32
CA ARG A 252 2.88 -23.25 20.88
C ARG A 252 2.99 -23.28 19.36
N ARG A 253 1.97 -23.83 18.67
CA ARG A 253 1.95 -23.87 17.21
C ARG A 253 1.91 -22.49 16.57
N ALA A 254 1.19 -21.53 17.19
CA ALA A 254 1.20 -20.13 16.75
C ALA A 254 2.60 -19.50 16.91
N ALA A 255 3.30 -19.73 18.04
CA ALA A 255 4.67 -19.26 18.23
C ALA A 255 5.62 -19.84 17.16
N GLU A 256 5.57 -21.16 16.92
CA GLU A 256 6.36 -21.84 15.88
C GLU A 256 6.07 -21.24 14.49
N TRP A 257 4.80 -20.96 14.19
CA TRP A 257 4.37 -20.38 12.93
C TRP A 257 4.89 -18.93 12.75
N ILE A 258 4.81 -18.11 13.80
CA ILE A 258 5.34 -16.73 13.81
C ILE A 258 6.86 -16.73 13.62
N ILE A 259 7.59 -17.52 14.41
CA ILE A 259 9.05 -17.58 14.36
C ILE A 259 9.55 -18.04 12.99
N ALA A 260 8.87 -19.05 12.39
CA ALA A 260 9.24 -19.58 11.08
C ALA A 260 9.05 -18.59 9.92
N ARG A 261 8.32 -17.50 10.12
CA ARG A 261 8.02 -16.48 9.09
C ARG A 261 8.72 -15.14 9.35
N GLN A 262 9.64 -15.10 10.30
CA GLN A 262 10.50 -13.94 10.42
C GLN A 262 11.49 -13.92 9.26
N GLU A 263 11.49 -12.85 8.52
CA GLU A 263 12.43 -12.60 7.43
C GLU A 263 13.84 -12.24 7.95
N PRO A 264 14.89 -12.32 7.12
CA PRO A 264 16.25 -12.00 7.51
C PRO A 264 16.42 -10.58 8.07
N ASP A 265 15.68 -9.61 7.56
CA ASP A 265 15.66 -8.24 8.06
C ASP A 265 14.96 -8.08 9.42
N GLY A 266 14.32 -9.13 9.93
CA GLY A 266 13.58 -9.15 11.18
C GLY A 266 12.09 -8.88 11.03
N SER A 267 11.60 -8.59 9.82
CA SER A 267 10.20 -8.32 9.53
C SER A 267 9.31 -9.57 9.53
N TRP A 268 8.02 -9.35 9.43
CA TRP A 268 6.99 -10.34 9.11
C TRP A 268 6.12 -9.77 7.99
N GLY A 269 6.27 -10.32 6.78
CA GLY A 269 5.54 -9.90 5.59
C GLY A 269 5.84 -8.49 5.13
N GLY A 270 6.99 -7.94 5.50
CA GLY A 270 7.45 -6.64 5.07
C GLY A 270 6.57 -5.45 5.49
N ILE A 271 5.51 -5.65 6.30
CA ILE A 271 4.57 -4.59 6.70
C ILE A 271 4.44 -4.47 8.21
N GLN A 272 4.18 -3.25 8.70
CA GLN A 272 4.19 -2.92 10.12
C GLN A 272 3.16 -3.71 10.97
N PRO A 273 1.87 -3.90 10.62
CA PRO A 273 0.92 -4.52 11.53
C PRO A 273 1.25 -5.98 11.91
N PRO A 274 1.55 -6.91 10.98
CA PRO A 274 1.97 -8.26 11.38
C PRO A 274 3.24 -8.25 12.21
N TRP A 275 4.14 -7.33 11.97
CA TRP A 275 5.39 -7.18 12.70
C TRP A 275 5.15 -6.84 14.17
N VAL A 276 4.39 -5.78 14.43
CA VAL A 276 4.06 -5.32 15.78
C VAL A 276 3.31 -6.38 16.57
N TYR A 277 2.28 -7.01 15.98
CA TYR A 277 1.53 -8.07 16.67
C TYR A 277 2.37 -9.34 16.89
N SER A 278 3.32 -9.67 16.00
CA SER A 278 4.26 -10.78 16.19
C SER A 278 5.18 -10.54 17.39
N LEU A 279 5.74 -9.34 17.51
CA LEU A 279 6.56 -8.96 18.68
C LEU A 279 5.78 -9.05 19.99
N LEU A 280 4.56 -8.51 20.02
CA LEU A 280 3.67 -8.59 21.19
C LEU A 280 3.31 -10.05 21.54
N ALA A 281 2.96 -10.86 20.54
CA ALA A 281 2.60 -12.26 20.74
C ALA A 281 3.78 -13.08 21.30
N LEU A 282 4.96 -12.92 20.74
CA LEU A 282 6.17 -13.62 21.22
C LEU A 282 6.52 -13.18 22.65
N HIS A 283 6.47 -11.88 22.93
CA HIS A 283 6.69 -11.37 24.29
C HIS A 283 5.71 -11.97 25.31
N LEU A 284 4.42 -12.03 24.97
CA LEU A 284 3.37 -12.63 25.82
C LEU A 284 3.50 -14.13 25.99
N LEU A 285 4.22 -14.81 25.12
CA LEU A 285 4.56 -16.24 25.21
C LEU A 285 5.85 -16.51 25.98
N GLY A 286 6.52 -15.44 26.47
CA GLY A 286 7.70 -15.53 27.32
C GLY A 286 9.03 -15.38 26.58
N HIS A 287 9.03 -14.99 25.32
CA HIS A 287 10.25 -14.60 24.62
C HIS A 287 10.65 -13.18 25.08
N GLY A 288 11.76 -13.07 25.81
CA GLY A 288 12.27 -11.78 26.30
C GLY A 288 12.77 -10.87 25.19
N LEU A 289 13.02 -9.60 25.51
CA LEU A 289 13.54 -8.61 24.56
C LEU A 289 14.92 -8.97 24.03
N ASP A 290 15.68 -9.78 24.75
CA ASP A 290 16.99 -10.32 24.39
C ASP A 290 16.91 -11.58 23.50
N HIS A 291 15.71 -12.16 23.34
CA HIS A 291 15.53 -13.32 22.47
C HIS A 291 15.88 -12.93 21.01
N PRO A 292 16.68 -13.73 20.30
CA PRO A 292 17.21 -13.33 18.96
C PRO A 292 16.14 -12.91 17.96
N VAL A 293 14.98 -13.58 17.96
CA VAL A 293 13.85 -13.24 17.07
C VAL A 293 13.25 -11.89 17.43
N VAL A 294 13.02 -11.64 18.74
CA VAL A 294 12.43 -10.36 19.21
C VAL A 294 13.39 -9.20 18.94
N ARG A 295 14.67 -9.40 19.25
CA ARG A 295 15.71 -8.39 19.01
C ARG A 295 15.79 -8.01 17.52
N ARG A 296 15.92 -9.01 16.62
CA ARG A 296 15.94 -8.73 15.18
C ARG A 296 14.71 -7.98 14.71
N GLY A 297 13.53 -8.33 15.22
CA GLY A 297 12.29 -7.62 14.90
C GLY A 297 12.30 -6.17 15.37
N LEU A 298 12.83 -5.87 16.56
CA LEU A 298 12.94 -4.49 17.05
C LEU A 298 14.01 -3.70 16.27
N ASP A 299 15.16 -4.32 15.97
CA ASP A 299 16.22 -3.70 15.18
C ASP A 299 15.74 -3.43 13.72
N GLY A 300 14.92 -4.32 13.17
CA GLY A 300 14.32 -4.17 11.86
C GLY A 300 13.37 -2.96 11.77
N LEU A 301 12.52 -2.75 12.77
CA LEU A 301 11.61 -1.59 12.80
C LEU A 301 12.36 -0.24 12.74
N GLU A 302 13.58 -0.15 13.26
CA GLU A 302 14.37 1.07 13.15
C GLU A 302 14.78 1.36 11.70
N ARG A 303 14.93 0.36 10.84
CA ARG A 303 15.23 0.56 9.39
C ARG A 303 14.02 1.07 8.60
N PHE A 304 12.80 0.85 9.11
CA PHE A 304 11.56 1.39 8.56
C PHE A 304 11.23 2.78 9.13
N THR A 305 12.09 3.31 9.99
CA THR A 305 11.89 4.61 10.64
C THR A 305 12.61 5.71 9.85
N VAL A 306 11.83 6.69 9.38
CA VAL A 306 12.34 7.92 8.80
C VAL A 306 12.48 8.99 9.90
N ARG A 307 13.63 9.66 9.94
CA ARG A 307 13.92 10.74 10.89
C ARG A 307 14.42 11.97 10.13
N ASP A 308 13.71 13.06 10.24
CA ASP A 308 14.08 14.34 9.61
C ASP A 308 13.60 15.54 10.45
N ALA A 309 13.63 16.73 9.88
CA ALA A 309 13.17 17.96 10.54
C ALA A 309 11.67 17.92 10.90
N LYS A 310 10.86 17.11 10.22
CA LYS A 310 9.43 16.94 10.49
C LYS A 310 9.19 16.04 11.72
N GLY A 311 10.16 15.21 12.09
CA GLY A 311 10.08 14.30 13.22
C GLY A 311 10.45 12.86 12.87
N ARG A 312 9.96 11.92 13.69
CA ARG A 312 10.09 10.47 13.49
C ARG A 312 8.76 9.91 12.99
N ARG A 313 8.83 9.13 11.91
CA ARG A 313 7.69 8.40 11.36
C ARG A 313 8.09 7.04 10.83
N LEU A 314 7.16 6.10 10.80
CA LEU A 314 7.35 4.77 10.24
C LEU A 314 6.76 4.70 8.83
N GLU A 315 7.53 4.10 7.91
CA GLU A 315 6.96 3.54 6.69
C GLU A 315 6.13 2.30 7.06
N ALA A 316 4.99 2.08 6.43
CA ALA A 316 4.21 0.86 6.64
C ALA A 316 4.88 -0.37 6.00
N CYS A 317 5.57 -0.16 4.91
CA CYS A 317 6.37 -1.12 4.13
C CYS A 317 7.43 -0.36 3.34
N GLN A 318 8.29 -1.08 2.64
CA GLN A 318 9.32 -0.52 1.74
C GLN A 318 9.22 -1.21 0.39
N SER A 319 9.50 -0.49 -0.72
CA SER A 319 9.24 -0.95 -2.08
C SER A 319 10.49 -0.98 -2.98
N PRO A 320 11.64 -1.50 -2.53
CA PRO A 320 12.86 -1.43 -3.33
C PRO A 320 12.76 -2.22 -4.65
N VAL A 321 12.10 -3.37 -4.67
CA VAL A 321 11.94 -4.16 -5.90
C VAL A 321 10.99 -3.43 -6.84
N TRP A 322 9.80 -3.07 -6.39
CA TRP A 322 8.81 -2.32 -7.16
C TRP A 322 9.36 -1.01 -7.72
N ASP A 323 9.97 -0.19 -6.88
CA ASP A 323 10.55 1.10 -7.28
C ASP A 323 11.68 0.93 -8.30
N THR A 324 12.53 -0.10 -8.13
CA THR A 324 13.63 -0.37 -9.04
C THR A 324 13.15 -0.81 -10.41
N VAL A 325 12.21 -1.74 -10.50
CA VAL A 325 11.71 -2.22 -11.79
C VAL A 325 10.91 -1.15 -12.54
N LEU A 326 10.15 -0.31 -11.82
CA LEU A 326 9.48 0.86 -12.41
C LEU A 326 10.50 1.91 -12.88
N ALA A 327 11.57 2.18 -12.11
CA ALA A 327 12.63 3.09 -12.52
C ALA A 327 13.35 2.58 -13.80
N MET A 328 13.68 1.29 -13.85
CA MET A 328 14.25 0.67 -15.06
C MET A 328 13.34 0.85 -16.27
N ASN A 329 12.05 0.54 -16.14
CA ASN A 329 11.07 0.70 -17.22
C ASN A 329 10.95 2.17 -17.69
N ALA A 330 10.89 3.12 -16.74
CA ALA A 330 10.79 4.54 -17.05
C ALA A 330 12.06 5.07 -17.74
N LEU A 331 13.25 4.66 -17.32
CA LEU A 331 14.52 5.03 -17.95
C LEU A 331 14.63 4.51 -19.37
N VAL A 332 14.19 3.27 -19.63
CA VAL A 332 14.15 2.70 -21.00
C VAL A 332 13.12 3.42 -21.87
N ASP A 333 11.96 3.77 -21.33
CA ASP A 333 10.96 4.59 -22.04
C ASP A 333 11.52 5.97 -22.40
N ALA A 334 12.32 6.57 -21.50
CA ALA A 334 13.02 7.84 -21.73
C ALA A 334 14.27 7.73 -22.63
N GLY A 335 14.45 6.58 -23.30
CA GLY A 335 15.51 6.39 -24.29
C GLY A 335 16.89 6.04 -23.73
N LEU A 336 17.00 5.64 -22.46
CA LEU A 336 18.27 5.17 -21.92
C LEU A 336 18.64 3.83 -22.59
N PRO A 337 19.87 3.68 -23.15
CA PRO A 337 20.28 2.44 -23.81
C PRO A 337 20.23 1.22 -22.86
N ALA A 338 19.81 0.06 -23.38
CA ALA A 338 19.67 -1.19 -22.60
C ALA A 338 20.95 -1.63 -21.86
N GLY A 339 22.14 -1.32 -22.40
CA GLY A 339 23.44 -1.58 -21.78
C GLY A 339 24.00 -0.39 -20.99
N HIS A 340 23.17 0.55 -20.53
CA HIS A 340 23.62 1.64 -19.68
C HIS A 340 23.98 1.13 -18.28
N GLN A 341 25.09 1.61 -17.72
CA GLN A 341 25.64 1.14 -16.40
C GLN A 341 24.59 1.13 -15.28
N ALA A 342 23.73 2.13 -15.22
CA ALA A 342 22.66 2.19 -14.20
C ALA A 342 21.64 1.04 -14.35
N LEU A 343 21.29 0.69 -15.59
CA LEU A 343 20.37 -0.43 -15.87
C LEU A 343 21.05 -1.79 -15.64
N GLU A 344 22.35 -1.92 -15.95
CA GLU A 344 23.11 -3.14 -15.66
C GLU A 344 23.22 -3.39 -14.15
N ALA A 345 23.51 -2.34 -13.36
CA ALA A 345 23.57 -2.43 -11.90
C ALA A 345 22.20 -2.81 -11.30
N ALA A 346 21.12 -2.20 -11.80
CA ALA A 346 19.76 -2.52 -11.37
C ALA A 346 19.37 -3.95 -11.74
N ALA A 347 19.69 -4.40 -12.93
CA ALA A 347 19.40 -5.76 -13.38
C ALA A 347 20.16 -6.82 -12.55
N GLU A 348 21.45 -6.57 -12.21
CA GLU A 348 22.20 -7.46 -11.32
C GLU A 348 21.54 -7.55 -9.94
N TRP A 349 21.10 -6.40 -9.39
CA TRP A 349 20.40 -6.36 -8.10
C TRP A 349 19.05 -7.09 -8.18
N VAL A 350 18.20 -6.76 -9.16
CA VAL A 350 16.86 -7.41 -9.33
C VAL A 350 16.99 -8.93 -9.51
N VAL A 351 17.99 -9.40 -10.28
CA VAL A 351 18.25 -10.85 -10.41
C VAL A 351 18.66 -11.46 -9.07
N GLY A 352 19.38 -10.69 -8.22
CA GLY A 352 19.76 -11.12 -6.87
C GLY A 352 18.59 -11.27 -5.90
N GLU A 353 17.51 -10.48 -6.10
CA GLU A 353 16.30 -10.49 -5.27
C GLU A 353 15.28 -11.58 -5.68
N GLU A 354 15.58 -12.40 -6.69
CA GLU A 354 14.68 -13.50 -7.09
C GLU A 354 14.49 -14.50 -5.96
N VAL A 355 13.24 -14.73 -5.55
CA VAL A 355 12.88 -15.68 -4.50
C VAL A 355 13.01 -17.12 -5.02
N GLN A 356 13.96 -17.88 -4.47
CA GLN A 356 14.25 -19.25 -4.86
C GLN A 356 13.77 -20.29 -3.84
N GLY A 357 13.14 -19.86 -2.76
CA GLY A 357 12.59 -20.70 -1.70
C GLY A 357 11.08 -20.91 -1.82
N PRO A 358 10.52 -21.93 -1.13
CA PRO A 358 9.08 -22.09 -1.04
C PRO A 358 8.47 -21.07 -0.09
N GLY A 359 7.39 -20.43 -0.51
CA GLY A 359 6.59 -19.50 0.31
C GLY A 359 5.19 -20.03 0.64
N ASP A 360 4.37 -19.22 1.28
CA ASP A 360 2.98 -19.55 1.67
C ASP A 360 2.07 -19.83 0.46
N TRP A 361 2.35 -19.22 -0.69
CA TRP A 361 1.67 -19.50 -1.96
C TRP A 361 1.67 -20.99 -2.34
N SER A 362 2.72 -21.73 -1.95
CA SER A 362 2.88 -23.15 -2.24
C SER A 362 1.82 -24.03 -1.57
N VAL A 363 1.15 -23.57 -0.51
CA VAL A 363 0.03 -24.27 0.13
C VAL A 363 -1.13 -24.46 -0.85
N ARG A 364 -1.41 -23.45 -1.69
CA ARG A 364 -2.45 -23.50 -2.72
C ARG A 364 -1.93 -24.01 -4.07
N ARG A 365 -0.63 -23.94 -4.30
CA ARG A 365 0.05 -24.38 -5.53
C ARG A 365 1.18 -25.37 -5.21
N PRO A 366 0.86 -26.54 -4.59
CA PRO A 366 1.88 -27.53 -4.27
C PRO A 366 2.55 -28.05 -5.55
N GLY A 367 3.88 -28.04 -5.56
CA GLY A 367 4.66 -28.49 -6.70
C GLY A 367 4.96 -27.40 -7.76
N LEU A 368 4.46 -26.18 -7.62
CA LEU A 368 4.92 -25.06 -8.42
C LEU A 368 6.34 -24.67 -7.95
N PRO A 369 7.35 -24.64 -8.83
CA PRO A 369 8.69 -24.18 -8.46
C PRO A 369 8.69 -22.70 -8.11
N PRO A 370 9.58 -22.22 -7.21
CA PRO A 370 9.78 -20.79 -6.95
C PRO A 370 10.35 -20.06 -8.16
N GLY A 371 10.43 -18.72 -8.10
CA GLY A 371 10.97 -17.90 -9.17
C GLY A 371 10.26 -16.56 -9.33
N GLY A 372 9.56 -16.08 -8.31
CA GLY A 372 8.95 -14.73 -8.28
C GLY A 372 9.82 -13.72 -7.55
N TRP A 373 9.36 -12.48 -7.50
CA TRP A 373 9.94 -11.39 -6.72
C TRP A 373 8.98 -10.90 -5.66
N ALA A 374 9.52 -10.46 -4.54
CA ALA A 374 8.78 -9.82 -3.46
C ALA A 374 8.92 -8.30 -3.56
N PHE A 375 7.99 -7.58 -2.95
CA PHE A 375 7.92 -6.12 -2.95
C PHE A 375 9.05 -5.44 -2.16
N GLU A 376 9.41 -6.03 -1.01
CA GLU A 376 10.40 -5.53 -0.05
C GLU A 376 11.80 -6.10 -0.30
N PHE A 377 12.81 -5.62 0.46
CA PHE A 377 14.16 -6.19 0.48
C PHE A 377 14.20 -7.65 0.94
N ASP A 378 13.40 -7.98 1.95
CA ASP A 378 13.29 -9.31 2.54
C ASP A 378 11.80 -9.61 2.78
N ASN A 379 11.19 -10.41 1.90
CA ASN A 379 9.83 -10.92 2.07
C ASN A 379 9.64 -12.23 1.29
N ASP A 380 10.60 -13.13 1.40
CA ASP A 380 10.74 -14.34 0.59
C ASP A 380 9.59 -15.34 0.74
N TYR A 381 8.85 -15.28 1.86
CA TYR A 381 7.63 -16.07 2.00
C TYR A 381 6.49 -15.60 1.10
N TYR A 382 6.54 -14.37 0.57
CA TYR A 382 5.44 -13.72 -0.13
C TYR A 382 5.88 -13.00 -1.40
N PRO A 383 6.55 -13.70 -2.35
CA PRO A 383 6.67 -13.14 -3.69
C PRO A 383 5.26 -12.90 -4.25
N ASP A 384 5.13 -11.88 -5.07
CA ASP A 384 3.83 -11.51 -5.63
C ASP A 384 3.86 -11.45 -7.17
N THR A 385 2.68 -11.51 -7.76
CA THR A 385 2.54 -11.55 -9.22
C THR A 385 2.74 -10.20 -9.88
N ASP A 386 2.57 -9.11 -9.14
CA ASP A 386 2.71 -7.75 -9.65
C ASP A 386 4.19 -7.37 -9.81
N ASP A 387 4.97 -7.50 -8.73
CA ASP A 387 6.41 -7.30 -8.75
C ASP A 387 7.09 -8.27 -9.73
N THR A 388 6.65 -9.54 -9.75
CA THR A 388 7.17 -10.52 -10.71
C THR A 388 6.90 -10.11 -12.15
N ALA A 389 5.72 -9.57 -12.46
CA ALA A 389 5.39 -9.11 -13.81
C ALA A 389 6.27 -7.94 -14.24
N GLU A 390 6.40 -6.92 -13.39
CA GLU A 390 7.22 -5.76 -13.67
C GLU A 390 8.72 -6.09 -13.71
N ALA A 391 9.20 -7.01 -12.87
CA ALA A 391 10.59 -7.50 -12.93
C ALA A 391 10.86 -8.24 -14.25
N VAL A 392 9.96 -9.11 -14.69
CA VAL A 392 10.04 -9.78 -15.99
C VAL A 392 10.04 -8.76 -17.14
N LEU A 393 9.18 -7.73 -17.08
CA LEU A 393 9.12 -6.68 -18.07
C LEU A 393 10.43 -5.88 -18.12
N ALA A 394 10.92 -5.41 -16.98
CA ALA A 394 12.12 -4.61 -16.85
C ALA A 394 13.37 -5.40 -17.32
N LEU A 395 13.54 -6.62 -16.85
CA LEU A 395 14.67 -7.49 -17.24
C LEU A 395 14.63 -7.87 -18.74
N THR A 396 13.45 -7.95 -19.34
CA THR A 396 13.30 -8.21 -20.80
C THR A 396 13.82 -7.04 -21.67
N ARG A 397 13.85 -5.84 -21.10
CA ARG A 397 14.19 -4.59 -21.80
C ARG A 397 15.67 -4.16 -21.66
N VAL A 398 16.46 -4.92 -20.90
CA VAL A 398 17.87 -4.60 -20.62
C VAL A 398 18.80 -5.74 -21.04
N ASP A 399 20.06 -5.40 -21.32
CA ASP A 399 21.08 -6.37 -21.71
C ASP A 399 21.82 -6.85 -20.45
N HIS A 400 21.39 -8.00 -19.88
CA HIS A 400 22.08 -8.57 -18.73
C HIS A 400 22.22 -10.10 -18.84
N PRO A 401 23.42 -10.68 -18.67
CA PRO A 401 23.68 -12.10 -18.97
C PRO A 401 22.91 -13.09 -18.07
N LYS A 402 22.51 -12.68 -16.86
CA LYS A 402 21.76 -13.53 -15.91
C LYS A 402 20.26 -13.33 -16.00
N ALA A 403 19.76 -12.37 -16.81
CA ALA A 403 18.34 -12.02 -16.83
C ALA A 403 17.47 -13.15 -17.38
N GLU A 404 17.87 -13.77 -18.52
CA GLU A 404 17.02 -14.75 -19.21
C GLU A 404 16.63 -15.95 -18.33
N PRO A 405 17.56 -16.61 -17.58
CA PRO A 405 17.18 -17.70 -16.67
C PRO A 405 16.22 -17.27 -15.55
N ALA A 406 16.38 -16.05 -15.00
CA ALA A 406 15.49 -15.50 -13.98
C ALA A 406 14.10 -15.20 -14.55
N ILE A 407 14.04 -14.57 -15.73
CA ILE A 407 12.79 -14.33 -16.46
C ILE A 407 12.03 -15.63 -16.73
N GLU A 408 12.71 -16.71 -17.19
CA GLU A 408 12.06 -17.99 -17.45
C GLU A 408 11.42 -18.59 -16.18
N ARG A 409 12.08 -18.45 -15.02
CA ARG A 409 11.54 -18.91 -13.74
C ARG A 409 10.36 -18.04 -13.30
N GLY A 410 10.46 -16.72 -13.41
CA GLY A 410 9.39 -15.75 -13.11
C GLY A 410 8.14 -16.01 -13.96
N VAL A 411 8.31 -16.16 -15.26
CA VAL A 411 7.20 -16.50 -16.19
C VAL A 411 6.53 -17.82 -15.78
N ARG A 412 7.30 -18.84 -15.44
CA ARG A 412 6.76 -20.12 -15.00
C ARG A 412 5.98 -20.01 -13.70
N TRP A 413 6.52 -19.23 -12.74
CA TRP A 413 5.88 -19.00 -11.45
C TRP A 413 4.56 -18.24 -11.63
N MET A 414 4.56 -17.10 -12.34
CA MET A 414 3.34 -16.34 -12.66
C MET A 414 2.30 -17.22 -13.34
N ALA A 415 2.68 -18.00 -14.34
CA ALA A 415 1.75 -18.89 -15.04
C ALA A 415 1.06 -19.87 -14.10
N GLY A 416 1.77 -20.32 -13.05
CA GLY A 416 1.21 -21.19 -12.01
C GLY A 416 0.31 -20.48 -11.01
N MET A 417 0.41 -19.16 -10.89
CA MET A 417 -0.38 -18.35 -9.97
C MET A 417 -1.73 -17.90 -10.55
N VAL A 418 -2.01 -18.18 -11.82
CA VAL A 418 -3.31 -17.85 -12.42
C VAL A 418 -4.48 -18.44 -11.64
N SER A 419 -5.49 -17.64 -11.37
CA SER A 419 -6.75 -18.08 -10.76
C SER A 419 -7.63 -18.83 -11.76
N LYS A 420 -8.59 -19.62 -11.26
CA LYS A 420 -9.46 -20.46 -12.09
C LYS A 420 -10.29 -19.68 -13.10
N ASP A 421 -10.64 -18.44 -12.78
CA ASP A 421 -11.39 -17.54 -13.66
C ASP A 421 -10.53 -16.91 -14.76
N GLY A 422 -9.19 -16.99 -14.64
CA GLY A 422 -8.23 -16.47 -15.61
C GLY A 422 -7.58 -15.13 -15.22
N GLY A 423 -7.99 -14.52 -14.11
CA GLY A 423 -7.35 -13.34 -13.53
C GLY A 423 -6.24 -13.69 -12.54
N PHE A 424 -5.54 -12.65 -12.06
CA PHE A 424 -4.44 -12.77 -11.10
C PHE A 424 -4.72 -11.92 -9.87
N GLY A 425 -4.57 -12.52 -8.67
CA GLY A 425 -4.38 -11.82 -7.42
C GLY A 425 -2.90 -11.51 -7.21
N ALA A 426 -2.57 -10.64 -6.28
CA ALA A 426 -1.18 -10.26 -6.05
C ALA A 426 -0.36 -11.41 -5.43
N PHE A 427 -0.82 -11.99 -4.31
CA PHE A 427 -0.03 -12.96 -3.53
C PHE A 427 -0.59 -14.38 -3.55
N ASP A 428 -1.89 -14.54 -3.69
CA ASP A 428 -2.57 -15.82 -3.52
C ASP A 428 -3.47 -16.17 -4.70
N ALA A 429 -3.23 -17.30 -5.33
CA ALA A 429 -4.13 -17.79 -6.37
C ALA A 429 -5.45 -18.33 -5.75
N ASP A 430 -6.58 -18.05 -6.40
CA ASP A 430 -7.92 -18.49 -5.96
C ASP A 430 -8.32 -18.04 -4.55
N ASN A 431 -7.78 -16.93 -4.04
CA ASN A 431 -8.14 -16.40 -2.73
C ASN A 431 -9.41 -15.52 -2.83
N THR A 432 -10.54 -16.16 -3.09
CA THR A 432 -11.81 -15.48 -3.44
C THR A 432 -12.94 -15.77 -2.44
N ARG A 433 -12.63 -16.32 -1.26
CA ARG A 433 -13.66 -16.72 -0.29
C ARG A 433 -14.24 -15.53 0.46
N ALA A 434 -15.22 -14.86 -0.14
CA ALA A 434 -15.90 -13.67 0.40
C ALA A 434 -16.50 -13.85 1.82
N LEU A 435 -16.64 -15.10 2.31
CA LEU A 435 -17.09 -15.39 3.67
C LEU A 435 -16.15 -14.77 4.72
N CYS A 436 -14.84 -14.68 4.44
CA CYS A 436 -13.85 -14.09 5.35
C CYS A 436 -14.13 -12.61 5.64
N ARG A 437 -14.64 -11.85 4.66
CA ARG A 437 -15.01 -10.42 4.82
C ARG A 437 -16.12 -10.18 5.83
N ARG A 438 -16.88 -11.22 6.19
CA ARG A 438 -18.06 -11.11 7.08
C ARG A 438 -17.78 -11.43 8.53
N LEU A 439 -16.55 -11.81 8.86
CA LEU A 439 -16.17 -12.12 10.24
C LEU A 439 -16.16 -10.85 11.08
N PRO A 440 -16.60 -10.91 12.36
CA PRO A 440 -16.74 -9.73 13.21
C PRO A 440 -15.44 -8.96 13.50
N PHE A 441 -14.28 -9.56 13.25
CA PHE A 441 -12.96 -8.93 13.42
C PHE A 441 -12.38 -8.39 12.09
N CYS A 442 -13.10 -8.61 10.97
CA CYS A 442 -12.72 -8.09 9.66
C CYS A 442 -13.52 -6.82 9.33
N ASP A 443 -13.47 -5.82 10.19
CA ASP A 443 -14.11 -4.52 9.99
C ASP A 443 -13.12 -3.45 9.46
N PHE A 444 -11.99 -3.90 8.93
CA PHE A 444 -10.96 -3.06 8.32
C PHE A 444 -10.51 -3.68 7.00
N GLY A 445 -10.32 -2.86 6.02
CA GLY A 445 -9.66 -3.20 4.77
C GLY A 445 -10.16 -4.46 4.06
N GLU A 446 -9.33 -4.99 3.20
CA GLU A 446 -9.55 -6.24 2.49
C GLU A 446 -8.79 -7.39 3.17
N VAL A 447 -9.45 -8.50 3.39
CA VAL A 447 -8.88 -9.67 4.08
C VAL A 447 -8.64 -10.87 3.17
N ILE A 448 -8.99 -10.74 1.89
CA ILE A 448 -8.74 -11.74 0.83
C ILE A 448 -8.05 -11.07 -0.36
N ASP A 449 -7.45 -11.86 -1.23
CA ASP A 449 -6.69 -11.43 -2.40
C ASP A 449 -7.32 -11.95 -3.70
N PRO A 450 -8.49 -11.41 -4.10
CA PRO A 450 -9.11 -11.81 -5.35
C PRO A 450 -8.34 -11.24 -6.55
N PRO A 451 -8.47 -11.83 -7.75
CA PRO A 451 -7.96 -11.24 -8.96
C PRO A 451 -8.41 -9.79 -9.15
N SER A 452 -7.47 -8.95 -9.59
CA SER A 452 -7.71 -7.53 -9.85
C SER A 452 -7.27 -7.12 -11.26
N ALA A 453 -7.82 -6.00 -11.76
CA ALA A 453 -7.59 -5.59 -13.13
C ALA A 453 -6.15 -5.10 -13.37
N ASP A 454 -5.60 -4.35 -12.42
CA ASP A 454 -4.23 -3.84 -12.43
C ASP A 454 -3.19 -4.98 -12.44
N VAL A 455 -3.20 -5.88 -11.44
CA VAL A 455 -2.28 -7.04 -11.39
C VAL A 455 -2.42 -7.92 -12.62
N THR A 456 -3.65 -8.20 -13.06
CA THR A 456 -3.87 -9.00 -14.29
C THR A 456 -3.33 -8.30 -15.53
N ALA A 457 -3.41 -6.97 -15.59
CA ALA A 457 -2.88 -6.17 -16.70
C ALA A 457 -1.35 -6.24 -16.75
N HIS A 458 -0.65 -6.03 -15.63
CA HIS A 458 0.81 -6.11 -15.59
C HIS A 458 1.32 -7.49 -16.03
N VAL A 459 0.67 -8.56 -15.59
CA VAL A 459 0.99 -9.93 -16.07
C VAL A 459 0.76 -10.06 -17.59
N VAL A 460 -0.35 -9.54 -18.12
CA VAL A 460 -0.65 -9.59 -19.57
C VAL A 460 0.38 -8.79 -20.36
N GLU A 461 0.76 -7.61 -19.89
CA GLU A 461 1.77 -6.75 -20.55
C GLU A 461 3.13 -7.45 -20.57
N ALA A 462 3.63 -7.91 -19.42
CA ALA A 462 4.91 -8.59 -19.30
C ALA A 462 5.00 -9.83 -20.18
N LEU A 463 4.00 -10.72 -20.14
CA LEU A 463 3.97 -11.92 -20.99
C LEU A 463 3.84 -11.60 -22.48
N SER A 464 3.13 -10.54 -22.83
CA SER A 464 3.01 -10.10 -24.22
C SER A 464 4.33 -9.59 -24.79
N HIS A 465 5.09 -8.82 -24.00
CA HIS A 465 6.46 -8.40 -24.36
C HIS A 465 7.44 -9.58 -24.47
N ARG A 466 7.15 -10.71 -23.80
CA ARG A 466 7.88 -11.98 -23.99
C ARG A 466 7.40 -12.80 -25.19
N GLY A 467 6.59 -12.22 -26.06
CA GLY A 467 6.08 -12.91 -27.26
C GLY A 467 5.00 -13.95 -26.96
N MET A 468 4.40 -13.93 -25.76
CA MET A 468 3.38 -14.90 -25.34
C MET A 468 1.93 -14.39 -25.56
N ALA A 469 1.71 -13.32 -26.29
CA ALA A 469 0.38 -12.74 -26.56
C ALA A 469 -0.63 -13.78 -27.09
N ASP A 470 -0.16 -14.73 -27.90
CA ASP A 470 -0.98 -15.81 -28.46
C ASP A 470 -1.20 -17.00 -27.55
N SER A 471 -0.55 -17.05 -26.37
CA SER A 471 -0.70 -18.15 -25.42
C SER A 471 -2.13 -18.25 -24.88
N THR A 472 -2.56 -19.46 -24.50
CA THR A 472 -3.86 -19.67 -23.85
C THR A 472 -3.98 -18.90 -22.54
N LEU A 473 -2.88 -18.72 -21.82
CA LEU A 473 -2.83 -17.98 -20.57
C LEU A 473 -3.19 -16.51 -20.79
N VAL A 474 -2.46 -15.82 -21.65
CA VAL A 474 -2.70 -14.40 -21.98
C VAL A 474 -4.10 -14.19 -22.56
N LYS A 475 -4.55 -15.06 -23.49
CA LYS A 475 -5.91 -14.97 -24.05
C LYS A 475 -7.01 -15.09 -22.98
N ARG A 476 -6.84 -15.95 -21.99
CA ARG A 476 -7.79 -16.08 -20.86
C ARG A 476 -7.77 -14.82 -19.97
N ALA A 477 -6.59 -14.30 -19.68
CA ALA A 477 -6.44 -13.07 -18.89
C ALA A 477 -7.03 -11.84 -19.62
N VAL A 478 -6.82 -11.72 -20.93
CA VAL A 478 -7.47 -10.69 -21.76
C VAL A 478 -9.00 -10.80 -21.71
N VAL A 479 -9.55 -12.02 -21.81
CA VAL A 479 -11.01 -12.23 -21.67
C VAL A 479 -11.49 -11.82 -20.28
N TRP A 480 -10.72 -12.10 -19.23
CA TRP A 480 -11.02 -11.69 -17.88
C TRP A 480 -11.02 -10.16 -17.74
N LEU A 481 -9.98 -9.46 -18.24
CA LEU A 481 -9.89 -7.99 -18.24
C LEU A 481 -11.06 -7.33 -18.98
N LEU A 482 -11.43 -7.86 -20.16
CA LEU A 482 -12.57 -7.33 -20.92
C LEU A 482 -13.91 -7.50 -20.19
N LYS A 483 -14.05 -8.50 -19.34
CA LYS A 483 -15.24 -8.70 -18.50
C LYS A 483 -15.24 -7.84 -17.23
N ALA A 484 -14.06 -7.48 -16.75
CA ALA A 484 -13.87 -6.65 -15.57
C ALA A 484 -14.05 -5.15 -15.85
N GLN A 485 -14.23 -4.74 -17.12
CA GLN A 485 -14.47 -3.35 -17.48
C GLN A 485 -15.80 -2.87 -16.87
N GLU A 486 -15.77 -1.74 -16.19
CA GLU A 486 -16.95 -1.10 -15.61
C GLU A 486 -17.88 -0.56 -16.71
N ASP A 487 -19.13 -0.31 -16.37
CA ASP A 487 -20.15 0.14 -17.31
C ASP A 487 -19.82 1.50 -17.94
N ASP A 488 -19.12 2.37 -17.22
CA ASP A 488 -18.65 3.68 -17.70
C ASP A 488 -17.46 3.58 -18.67
N GLY A 489 -16.80 2.43 -18.73
CA GLY A 489 -15.66 2.14 -19.61
C GLY A 489 -14.31 2.16 -18.94
N SER A 490 -14.23 2.46 -17.65
CA SER A 490 -13.01 2.40 -16.83
C SER A 490 -12.73 0.98 -16.30
N TRP A 491 -11.62 0.83 -15.57
CA TRP A 491 -11.33 -0.35 -14.73
C TRP A 491 -10.96 0.08 -13.33
N PHE A 492 -11.45 -0.65 -12.35
CA PHE A 492 -11.11 -0.49 -10.95
C PHE A 492 -9.65 -0.81 -10.69
N GLY A 493 -8.93 0.06 -9.99
CA GLY A 493 -7.56 -0.13 -9.53
C GLY A 493 -7.53 -0.60 -8.07
N ARG A 494 -6.94 -1.78 -7.83
CA ARG A 494 -6.82 -2.35 -6.48
C ARG A 494 -5.67 -1.76 -5.69
N TRP A 495 -4.52 -1.52 -6.35
CA TRP A 495 -3.28 -1.10 -5.70
C TRP A 495 -2.91 0.35 -5.95
N GLY A 496 -3.51 1.00 -6.92
CA GLY A 496 -3.37 2.43 -7.22
C GLY A 496 -4.72 3.13 -7.33
N ALA A 497 -4.74 4.44 -7.13
CA ALA A 497 -5.93 5.29 -7.06
C ALA A 497 -6.43 5.70 -8.44
N ASN A 498 -7.55 5.34 -8.67
CA ASN A 498 -8.42 4.17 -8.57
C ASN A 498 -8.75 3.75 -10.00
N HIS A 499 -9.81 4.32 -10.61
CA HIS A 499 -10.18 4.02 -12.00
C HIS A 499 -9.21 4.63 -13.02
N VAL A 500 -8.56 5.77 -12.69
CA VAL A 500 -7.48 6.34 -13.54
C VAL A 500 -6.30 5.37 -13.59
N TYR A 501 -5.89 4.80 -12.46
CA TYR A 501 -4.80 3.81 -12.39
C TYR A 501 -5.17 2.50 -13.11
N GLY A 502 -6.31 1.90 -12.76
CA GLY A 502 -6.75 0.64 -13.36
C GLY A 502 -6.92 0.75 -14.88
N THR A 503 -7.46 1.88 -15.36
CA THR A 503 -7.57 2.14 -16.82
C THR A 503 -6.19 2.39 -17.42
N GLY A 504 -5.32 3.10 -16.69
CA GLY A 504 -3.93 3.38 -17.06
C GLY A 504 -3.09 2.12 -17.26
N SER A 505 -3.34 1.08 -16.47
CA SER A 505 -2.66 -0.22 -16.56
C SER A 505 -3.28 -1.14 -17.63
N VAL A 506 -4.62 -1.21 -17.68
CA VAL A 506 -5.30 -2.20 -18.54
C VAL A 506 -5.21 -1.86 -20.04
N VAL A 507 -5.30 -0.59 -20.43
CA VAL A 507 -5.27 -0.23 -21.86
C VAL A 507 -3.92 -0.58 -22.52
N PRO A 508 -2.75 -0.23 -21.96
CA PRO A 508 -1.45 -0.66 -22.52
C PRO A 508 -1.32 -2.18 -22.59
N ALA A 509 -1.73 -2.89 -21.56
CA ALA A 509 -1.67 -4.36 -21.51
C ALA A 509 -2.53 -5.02 -22.59
N LEU A 510 -3.76 -4.54 -22.82
CA LEU A 510 -4.62 -5.04 -23.89
C LEU A 510 -4.01 -4.79 -25.28
N VAL A 511 -3.42 -3.61 -25.50
CA VAL A 511 -2.77 -3.28 -26.76
C VAL A 511 -1.53 -4.15 -26.98
N ALA A 512 -0.69 -4.32 -25.97
CA ALA A 512 0.46 -5.23 -26.01
C ALA A 512 0.06 -6.68 -26.33
N ALA A 513 -1.10 -7.12 -25.84
CA ALA A 513 -1.69 -8.43 -26.16
C ALA A 513 -2.36 -8.50 -27.55
N GLY A 514 -2.24 -7.46 -28.40
CA GLY A 514 -2.77 -7.42 -29.76
C GLY A 514 -4.26 -7.07 -29.85
N VAL A 515 -4.87 -6.55 -28.80
CA VAL A 515 -6.23 -5.99 -28.87
C VAL A 515 -6.15 -4.65 -29.61
N ARG A 516 -6.81 -4.58 -30.76
CA ARG A 516 -6.74 -3.37 -31.61
C ARG A 516 -7.36 -2.15 -30.93
N PRO A 517 -6.78 -0.93 -31.07
CA PRO A 517 -7.29 0.30 -30.46
C PRO A 517 -8.74 0.65 -30.81
N GLU A 518 -9.24 0.20 -31.96
CA GLU A 518 -10.64 0.44 -32.39
C GLU A 518 -11.66 -0.44 -31.67
N LYS A 519 -11.22 -1.43 -30.90
CA LYS A 519 -12.15 -2.29 -30.14
C LYS A 519 -13.00 -1.45 -29.17
N PRO A 520 -14.30 -1.77 -29.05
CA PRO A 520 -15.23 -0.98 -28.22
C PRO A 520 -14.77 -0.79 -26.78
N ALA A 521 -14.09 -1.77 -26.20
CA ALA A 521 -13.59 -1.67 -24.83
C ALA A 521 -12.53 -0.56 -24.70
N ILE A 522 -11.50 -0.54 -25.59
CA ILE A 522 -10.47 0.50 -25.59
C ILE A 522 -11.09 1.85 -25.90
N ARG A 523 -11.99 1.94 -26.89
CA ARG A 523 -12.66 3.21 -27.25
C ARG A 523 -13.54 3.76 -26.11
N ARG A 524 -14.16 2.92 -25.29
CA ARG A 524 -14.87 3.38 -24.08
C ARG A 524 -13.89 3.97 -23.06
N ALA A 525 -12.77 3.29 -22.81
CA ALA A 525 -11.74 3.76 -21.90
C ALA A 525 -11.12 5.11 -22.31
N VAL A 526 -10.80 5.26 -23.59
CA VAL A 526 -10.32 6.53 -24.16
C VAL A 526 -11.32 7.66 -23.91
N ARG A 527 -12.60 7.45 -24.25
CA ARG A 527 -13.64 8.46 -23.99
C ARG A 527 -13.82 8.76 -22.50
N TRP A 528 -13.69 7.75 -21.65
CA TRP A 528 -13.75 7.94 -20.21
C TRP A 528 -12.60 8.82 -19.73
N LEU A 529 -11.36 8.55 -20.11
CA LEU A 529 -10.20 9.38 -19.78
C LEU A 529 -10.34 10.80 -20.32
N GLU A 530 -10.74 10.98 -21.58
CA GLU A 530 -10.96 12.31 -22.17
C GLU A 530 -12.03 13.12 -21.43
N SER A 531 -13.12 12.46 -21.00
CA SER A 531 -14.22 13.12 -20.28
C SER A 531 -13.88 13.46 -18.82
N HIS A 532 -12.86 12.83 -18.23
CA HIS A 532 -12.39 13.09 -16.86
C HIS A 532 -11.11 13.93 -16.81
N GLN A 533 -10.61 14.39 -17.98
CA GLN A 533 -9.52 15.37 -17.99
C GLN A 533 -9.99 16.68 -17.37
N ARG A 534 -9.22 17.19 -16.43
CA ARG A 534 -9.56 18.42 -15.72
C ARG A 534 -9.32 19.66 -16.60
N ASP A 535 -9.87 20.80 -16.17
CA ASP A 535 -9.72 22.07 -16.88
C ASP A 535 -8.27 22.54 -16.98
N ASP A 536 -7.44 22.20 -15.99
CA ASP A 536 -6.00 22.46 -15.98
C ASP A 536 -5.20 21.59 -16.96
N GLY A 537 -5.80 20.54 -17.50
CA GLY A 537 -5.18 19.61 -18.45
C GLY A 537 -4.63 18.34 -17.84
N GLY A 538 -4.57 18.22 -16.51
CA GLY A 538 -4.16 17.01 -15.80
C GLY A 538 -5.30 16.04 -15.53
N TRP A 539 -4.98 14.96 -14.82
CA TRP A 539 -5.94 14.00 -14.27
C TRP A 539 -5.69 13.83 -12.78
N GLY A 540 -6.77 13.62 -12.05
CA GLY A 540 -6.73 13.33 -10.63
C GLY A 540 -7.99 12.65 -10.16
N GLU A 541 -7.84 11.66 -9.29
CA GLU A 541 -8.92 10.92 -8.67
C GLU A 541 -8.66 10.82 -7.16
N ASP A 542 -9.63 11.28 -6.39
CA ASP A 542 -9.55 11.26 -4.93
C ASP A 542 -9.80 9.84 -4.39
N LEU A 543 -9.13 9.49 -3.31
CA LEU A 543 -9.27 8.18 -2.66
C LEU A 543 -10.67 7.92 -2.08
N ARG A 544 -11.51 8.95 -1.96
CA ARG A 544 -12.94 8.78 -1.67
C ARG A 544 -13.67 7.93 -2.70
N SER A 545 -13.17 7.86 -3.94
CA SER A 545 -13.73 7.04 -5.03
C SER A 545 -13.83 5.55 -4.67
N TYR A 546 -13.04 5.05 -3.73
CA TYR A 546 -13.16 3.69 -3.21
C TYR A 546 -14.45 3.43 -2.41
N ARG A 547 -15.12 4.47 -1.93
CA ARG A 547 -16.34 4.38 -1.11
C ARG A 547 -17.55 5.10 -1.69
N ASP A 548 -17.31 6.09 -2.52
CA ASP A 548 -18.32 6.99 -3.06
C ASP A 548 -18.12 7.16 -4.58
N PRO A 549 -19.05 6.61 -5.38
CA PRO A 549 -18.97 6.68 -6.85
C PRO A 549 -18.94 8.11 -7.42
N GLU A 550 -19.41 9.12 -6.67
CA GLU A 550 -19.35 10.53 -7.13
C GLU A 550 -17.91 11.05 -7.28
N TRP A 551 -16.93 10.37 -6.67
CA TRP A 551 -15.52 10.72 -6.75
C TRP A 551 -14.75 9.94 -7.84
N VAL A 552 -15.39 9.01 -8.54
CA VAL A 552 -14.74 8.24 -9.62
C VAL A 552 -14.26 9.19 -10.73
N GLY A 553 -12.96 9.18 -10.99
CA GLY A 553 -12.31 10.07 -11.96
C GLY A 553 -12.23 11.55 -11.53
N HIS A 554 -12.60 11.89 -10.30
CA HIS A 554 -12.63 13.26 -9.79
C HIS A 554 -11.68 13.45 -8.61
N GLY A 555 -10.81 14.43 -8.70
CA GLY A 555 -9.82 14.80 -7.68
C GLY A 555 -8.93 15.95 -8.14
N VAL A 556 -7.91 16.29 -7.38
CA VAL A 556 -6.87 17.26 -7.76
C VAL A 556 -5.93 16.57 -8.76
N SER A 557 -5.51 17.27 -9.82
CA SER A 557 -4.53 16.74 -10.77
C SER A 557 -3.21 16.41 -10.07
N THR A 558 -2.70 15.19 -10.30
CA THR A 558 -1.42 14.72 -9.78
C THR A 558 -0.49 14.31 -10.92
N ALA A 559 0.80 14.29 -10.68
CA ALA A 559 1.78 13.93 -11.69
C ALA A 559 1.66 12.44 -12.09
N SER A 560 1.50 11.56 -11.10
CA SER A 560 1.35 10.12 -11.34
C SER A 560 0.05 9.80 -12.08
N GLN A 561 -1.10 10.35 -11.67
CA GLN A 561 -2.39 10.06 -12.32
C GLN A 561 -2.49 10.68 -13.72
N THR A 562 -1.91 11.88 -13.92
CA THR A 562 -1.78 12.47 -15.26
C THR A 562 -0.95 11.57 -16.17
N ALA A 563 0.14 11.02 -15.66
CA ALA A 563 0.98 10.09 -16.41
C ALA A 563 0.26 8.77 -16.74
N TRP A 564 -0.49 8.17 -15.81
CA TRP A 564 -1.26 6.95 -16.07
C TRP A 564 -2.30 7.15 -17.18
N ALA A 565 -3.02 8.27 -17.14
CA ALA A 565 -3.96 8.60 -18.21
C ALA A 565 -3.25 8.77 -19.57
N LEU A 566 -2.10 9.46 -19.60
CA LEU A 566 -1.30 9.62 -20.82
C LEU A 566 -0.77 8.28 -21.34
N LEU A 567 -0.27 7.39 -20.48
CA LEU A 567 0.21 6.07 -20.87
C LEU A 567 -0.88 5.25 -21.58
N ALA A 568 -2.12 5.30 -21.06
CA ALA A 568 -3.26 4.64 -21.69
C ALA A 568 -3.63 5.28 -23.05
N LEU A 569 -3.70 6.61 -23.12
CA LEU A 569 -4.06 7.33 -24.34
C LEU A 569 -3.00 7.11 -25.43
N LEU A 570 -1.72 7.21 -25.10
CA LEU A 570 -0.61 6.96 -26.02
C LEU A 570 -0.64 5.50 -26.53
N ALA A 571 -0.81 4.52 -25.65
CA ALA A 571 -0.92 3.12 -26.04
C ALA A 571 -2.12 2.86 -26.97
N ALA A 572 -3.23 3.58 -26.78
CA ALA A 572 -4.39 3.53 -27.68
C ALA A 572 -4.18 4.27 -29.01
N GLY A 573 -3.02 4.88 -29.24
CA GLY A 573 -2.70 5.61 -30.46
C GLY A 573 -3.26 7.03 -30.52
N GLU A 574 -3.72 7.58 -29.39
CA GLU A 574 -4.25 8.94 -29.33
C GLU A 574 -3.14 9.99 -29.41
N ARG A 575 -3.40 11.08 -30.16
CA ARG A 575 -2.47 12.22 -30.37
C ARG A 575 -3.21 13.56 -30.28
N GLY A 576 -4.46 13.53 -29.83
CA GLY A 576 -5.33 14.69 -29.84
C GLY A 576 -5.08 15.64 -28.68
N GLN A 577 -5.97 16.64 -28.55
CA GLN A 577 -5.88 17.73 -27.59
C GLN A 577 -5.73 17.26 -26.14
N ALA A 578 -6.35 16.13 -25.75
CA ALA A 578 -6.25 15.60 -24.41
C ALA A 578 -4.79 15.22 -24.06
N VAL A 579 -4.08 14.55 -24.98
CA VAL A 579 -2.66 14.20 -24.81
C VAL A 579 -1.80 15.46 -24.71
N GLU A 580 -1.98 16.40 -25.65
CA GLU A 580 -1.21 17.65 -25.65
C GLU A 580 -1.38 18.47 -24.35
N ARG A 581 -2.60 18.55 -23.82
CA ARG A 581 -2.88 19.24 -22.56
C ARG A 581 -2.24 18.54 -21.37
N GLY A 582 -2.32 17.21 -21.32
CA GLY A 582 -1.71 16.43 -20.24
C GLY A 582 -0.20 16.52 -20.22
N VAL A 583 0.44 16.43 -21.38
CA VAL A 583 1.90 16.61 -21.52
C VAL A 583 2.30 18.04 -21.10
N ARG A 584 1.55 19.05 -21.55
CA ARG A 584 1.78 20.44 -21.14
C ARG A 584 1.67 20.59 -19.64
N TRP A 585 0.65 19.97 -19.00
CA TRP A 585 0.48 19.99 -17.55
C TRP A 585 1.71 19.42 -16.84
N LEU A 586 2.23 18.28 -17.28
CA LEU A 586 3.46 17.69 -16.71
C LEU A 586 4.66 18.63 -16.85
N VAL A 587 4.84 19.25 -18.01
CA VAL A 587 5.96 20.17 -18.26
C VAL A 587 5.86 21.43 -17.38
N GLU A 588 4.67 22.03 -17.28
CA GLU A 588 4.45 23.29 -16.53
C GLU A 588 4.53 23.10 -15.01
N HIS A 589 4.21 21.90 -14.50
CA HIS A 589 4.26 21.58 -13.05
C HIS A 589 5.57 20.92 -12.61
N GLN A 590 6.52 20.69 -13.56
CA GLN A 590 7.81 20.15 -13.21
C GLN A 590 8.66 21.17 -12.45
N ARG A 591 9.23 20.73 -11.33
CA ARG A 591 10.17 21.50 -10.53
C ARG A 591 11.49 21.73 -11.27
N PRO A 592 12.29 22.75 -10.86
CA PRO A 592 13.61 23.00 -11.44
C PRO A 592 14.56 21.80 -11.35
N ASP A 593 14.43 20.97 -10.32
CA ASP A 593 15.23 19.74 -10.08
C ASP A 593 14.81 18.54 -10.93
N GLY A 594 13.75 18.65 -11.75
CA GLY A 594 13.27 17.60 -12.64
C GLY A 594 12.20 16.70 -12.03
N THR A 595 11.82 16.90 -10.77
CA THR A 595 10.75 16.15 -10.09
C THR A 595 9.42 16.92 -10.07
N TRP A 596 8.39 16.36 -9.40
CA TRP A 596 7.07 16.98 -9.19
C TRP A 596 6.70 16.97 -7.72
N ASP A 597 5.87 17.94 -7.30
CA ASP A 597 5.20 17.89 -6.00
C ASP A 597 3.94 17.03 -6.09
N GLU A 598 3.77 16.11 -5.15
CA GLU A 598 2.58 15.26 -5.06
C GLU A 598 2.34 14.86 -3.60
N ASP A 599 1.53 15.67 -2.90
CA ASP A 599 1.13 15.41 -1.51
C ASP A 599 -0.06 14.45 -1.42
N HIS A 600 -0.87 14.35 -2.49
CA HIS A 600 -2.01 13.45 -2.57
C HIS A 600 -1.55 12.00 -2.70
N PHE A 601 -2.14 11.14 -1.89
CA PHE A 601 -1.84 9.71 -1.93
C PHE A 601 -2.48 9.07 -3.17
N THR A 602 -1.71 8.31 -3.90
CA THR A 602 -2.13 7.65 -5.14
C THR A 602 -1.99 6.12 -5.10
N GLY A 603 -1.53 5.58 -3.98
CA GLY A 603 -1.46 4.15 -3.73
C GLY A 603 -2.39 3.70 -2.61
N THR A 604 -2.68 2.42 -2.55
CA THR A 604 -3.49 1.81 -1.50
C THR A 604 -2.98 0.45 -1.08
N GLY A 605 -2.88 0.25 0.24
CA GLY A 605 -2.75 -1.08 0.81
C GLY A 605 -4.12 -1.78 0.93
N PHE A 606 -5.16 -1.04 1.36
CA PHE A 606 -6.54 -1.54 1.50
C PHE A 606 -7.53 -0.51 0.97
N PRO A 607 -8.20 -0.79 -0.17
CA PRO A 607 -9.22 0.08 -0.72
C PRO A 607 -10.29 0.47 0.32
N GLY A 608 -10.49 1.76 0.52
CA GLY A 608 -11.45 2.28 1.48
C GLY A 608 -10.89 2.50 2.90
N ASP A 609 -9.72 1.96 3.29
CA ASP A 609 -9.26 2.00 4.68
C ASP A 609 -7.80 2.40 4.89
N PHE A 610 -6.88 2.02 4.02
CA PHE A 610 -5.45 2.29 4.19
C PHE A 610 -4.79 2.66 2.87
N TYR A 611 -4.08 3.79 2.86
CA TYR A 611 -3.53 4.41 1.67
C TYR A 611 -2.06 4.75 1.85
N ILE A 612 -1.36 4.82 0.71
CA ILE A 612 0.09 5.03 0.66
C ILE A 612 0.40 6.12 -0.36
N ASN A 613 1.25 7.08 0.02
CA ASN A 613 1.90 7.97 -0.90
C ASN A 613 3.26 7.39 -1.28
N TYR A 614 3.36 6.87 -2.50
CA TYR A 614 4.61 6.38 -3.09
C TYR A 614 5.41 7.56 -3.63
N HIS A 615 6.44 8.00 -2.92
CA HIS A 615 7.18 9.20 -3.31
C HIS A 615 7.89 9.08 -4.67
N LEU A 616 8.14 7.86 -5.17
CA LEU A 616 8.77 7.67 -6.47
C LEU A 616 7.75 7.70 -7.63
N TYR A 617 6.46 7.48 -7.39
CA TYR A 617 5.42 7.49 -8.43
C TYR A 617 5.38 8.80 -9.20
N ARG A 618 5.48 9.93 -8.49
CA ARG A 618 5.51 11.27 -9.08
C ARG A 618 6.71 11.54 -9.99
N LEU A 619 7.67 10.61 -10.08
CA LEU A 619 8.86 10.74 -10.94
C LEU A 619 8.86 9.67 -12.03
N VAL A 620 8.69 8.38 -11.69
CA VAL A 620 8.81 7.27 -12.66
C VAL A 620 7.70 7.29 -13.71
N PHE A 621 6.44 7.52 -13.32
CA PHE A 621 5.33 7.52 -14.27
C PHE A 621 5.36 8.74 -15.20
N PRO A 622 5.56 9.99 -14.72
CA PRO A 622 5.75 11.14 -15.61
C PRO A 622 6.92 10.97 -16.57
N LEU A 623 8.04 10.41 -16.12
CA LEU A 623 9.20 10.13 -16.97
C LEU A 623 8.84 9.13 -18.09
N SER A 624 8.15 8.03 -17.74
CA SER A 624 7.70 7.04 -18.74
C SER A 624 6.73 7.66 -19.75
N ALA A 625 5.74 8.45 -19.28
CA ALA A 625 4.76 9.10 -20.15
C ALA A 625 5.42 10.10 -21.11
N LEU A 626 6.32 10.96 -20.60
CA LEU A 626 7.07 11.91 -21.42
C LEU A 626 7.99 11.18 -22.42
N GLY A 627 8.65 10.08 -21.98
CA GLY A 627 9.52 9.28 -22.84
C GLY A 627 8.76 8.66 -24.01
N ARG A 628 7.61 8.05 -23.75
CA ARG A 628 6.76 7.48 -24.80
C ARG A 628 6.22 8.57 -25.74
N TYR A 629 5.81 9.72 -25.20
CA TYR A 629 5.33 10.85 -26.01
C TYR A 629 6.42 11.41 -26.94
N VAL A 630 7.63 11.68 -26.41
CA VAL A 630 8.76 12.22 -27.21
C VAL A 630 9.15 11.25 -28.33
N LYS A 631 9.25 9.95 -28.01
CA LYS A 631 9.57 8.92 -29.02
C LYS A 631 8.60 8.90 -30.18
N GLU A 632 7.33 9.18 -29.93
CA GLU A 632 6.28 9.17 -30.96
C GLU A 632 6.26 10.43 -31.83
N ILE A 633 6.70 11.58 -31.29
CA ILE A 633 6.85 12.81 -32.08
C ILE A 633 8.06 12.71 -33.01
N ASP A 634 9.12 12.02 -32.59
CA ASP A 634 10.37 11.87 -33.33
C ASP A 634 10.28 10.74 -34.39
N SER A 635 9.24 9.89 -34.34
CA SER A 635 9.00 8.79 -35.30
C SER A 635 8.06 9.18 -36.46
#